data_2cb2a6a4923e87abd6857863cb534713
#
_entry.id   2cb2a6a4923e87abd6857863cb534713
#
_cell.length_a   1.000
_cell.length_b   1.000
_cell.length_c   1.000
_cell.angle_alpha   90.00
_cell.angle_beta   90.00
_cell.angle_gamma   90.00
#
_symmetry.space_group_name_H-M   'P 1'
#
loop_
_entity.id
_entity.type
_entity.pdbx_description
1 polymer ?
#
loop_
_entity_poly.entity_id
_entity_poly.type
_entity_poly.pdbx_seq_one_letter_code
_entity_poly.pdbx_strand_id
1 'polypeptide(L)'
;MDICSAVTGLERLNGSILVHTNCADIKIIFVSDEIVRVRASFDKEFAEESYVLAATAWEDRLDDLFAGERTRLSPVTPAVTENDSRLTLSSAALHLEIDKDPICIRLLDSDGTELYSSLAGCPFTLDSNRRITHYSRMEEDDCFYGFGEKGGALNKNKDFIRQRATDALGYDPVRTDTLYKHIPFYIRLSRSSGKAVGLFYHNFYESVFNMGREKSNYWPRYTYWQADGGDVDLFLLAGNTLRRVVDNYTFLTGRPALLPKRALGYQGSSMYYAELEKDSDDAILSFIDTVKEEGFPIDGFHLSSGYTSCEGRRCVFTWNADRFRNPRAFFAAMNEQGAQTVPNVKPGVLLSHPRFEEFRAKDVFVRNSKNPDQYAVGSWWGGLGAFWDYTNPKARRAWKDYLTESIIDTGTDSVWNDNCEYDSLLDKDAIVNFDGKGGTIGQLKPLMSTLMCKIGGEAVLEHNPDARPYIVCRSGSAGIQKYAQTWCGDNDTAWETLRYNIPMITGMGLSGQPNEGADIGGFAGPAPDEELFVRWVQNGIFQPRFSIHSASSDNTVTEPWMYRASLPFIRNAILLRYRLLPYLYSAEYEANQTGAPIMRALVYEFQEDPQAQDESFEFLFGRDILVANVIEPGAKTKHVYLPAGCKWYDWNDSFRCYEGGQHIEIPVTMSTIPLFIREGAIIPMADNQPMNMARDAVTALHLIVVPGEDRTYTLYDDDGVSNDYRKGIFRKTRIQMSGKNVVNISFTSEGPYPDSVETVTVEMICKERCPLRVDLGEESLEHFLNRRKFEAAGKGWYYSMTKRAVLIHYPNPKKDITLTVSFEALDLIGMNKS
;
A
#
# COMPACT_ATOMS: atom_id res chain seq x y z
N MET A 1 -29.01 22.82 16.25
CA MET A 1 -27.88 22.74 15.32
C MET A 1 -27.07 24.01 15.46
N ASP A 2 -25.83 23.88 15.91
CA ASP A 2 -24.91 24.99 16.02
C ASP A 2 -24.14 25.12 14.70
N ILE A 3 -24.08 26.32 14.16
CA ILE A 3 -23.46 26.59 12.84
C ILE A 3 -22.40 27.67 13.02
N CYS A 4 -21.16 27.36 12.63
CA CYS A 4 -20.11 28.36 12.53
C CYS A 4 -20.42 29.28 11.35
N SER A 5 -20.86 30.50 11.60
CA SER A 5 -21.27 31.45 10.56
C SER A 5 -20.40 32.69 10.44
N ALA A 6 -19.78 33.13 11.55
CA ALA A 6 -18.98 34.34 11.58
C ALA A 6 -17.83 34.24 12.59
N VAL A 7 -16.73 34.93 12.30
CA VAL A 7 -15.58 35.14 13.20
C VAL A 7 -15.90 36.23 14.20
N THR A 8 -15.65 36.00 15.49
CA THR A 8 -15.88 36.98 16.59
C THR A 8 -14.59 37.48 17.23
N GLY A 9 -13.47 36.78 17.03
CA GLY A 9 -12.18 37.20 17.62
C GLY A 9 -11.01 36.36 17.07
N LEU A 10 -9.80 36.85 17.41
CA LEU A 10 -8.53 36.20 17.01
C LEU A 10 -7.55 36.27 18.17
N GLU A 11 -6.87 35.15 18.46
CA GLU A 11 -5.78 35.07 19.41
C GLU A 11 -4.54 34.41 18.75
N ARG A 12 -3.37 35.00 18.94
CA ARG A 12 -2.10 34.42 18.48
C ARG A 12 -1.44 33.69 19.64
N LEU A 13 -1.29 32.38 19.49
CA LEU A 13 -0.64 31.50 20.45
C LEU A 13 0.76 31.11 19.94
N ASN A 14 1.60 30.59 20.84
CA ASN A 14 2.91 30.08 20.43
C ASN A 14 2.75 28.90 19.47
N GLY A 15 3.12 29.09 18.19
CA GLY A 15 3.04 28.07 17.15
C GLY A 15 1.65 27.80 16.61
N SER A 16 0.59 28.52 17.01
CA SER A 16 -0.76 28.38 16.50
C SER A 16 -1.56 29.66 16.51
N ILE A 17 -2.67 29.66 15.76
CA ILE A 17 -3.62 30.77 15.72
C ILE A 17 -4.98 30.22 16.12
N LEU A 18 -5.64 30.91 17.07
CA LEU A 18 -6.98 30.57 17.52
C LEU A 18 -7.96 31.59 16.98
N VAL A 19 -8.94 31.13 16.22
CA VAL A 19 -10.01 31.95 15.66
C VAL A 19 -11.28 31.63 16.41
N HIS A 20 -11.83 32.61 17.13
CA HIS A 20 -13.09 32.50 17.82
C HIS A 20 -14.25 32.71 16.83
N THR A 21 -15.28 31.86 16.89
CA THR A 21 -16.50 32.01 16.10
C THR A 21 -17.71 32.17 17.02
N ASN A 22 -18.87 32.35 16.42
CA ASN A 22 -20.14 32.45 17.17
C ASN A 22 -20.49 31.19 18.01
N CYS A 23 -19.92 30.00 17.71
CA CYS A 23 -20.25 28.76 18.43
C CYS A 23 -19.10 27.78 18.66
N ALA A 24 -17.97 27.94 17.99
CA ALA A 24 -16.83 27.06 18.12
C ALA A 24 -15.51 27.86 18.11
N ASP A 25 -14.43 27.26 18.57
CA ASP A 25 -13.08 27.78 18.39
C ASP A 25 -12.37 26.98 17.30
N ILE A 26 -11.62 27.68 16.42
CA ILE A 26 -10.85 27.07 15.34
C ILE A 26 -9.37 27.28 15.60
N LYS A 27 -8.61 26.18 15.84
CA LYS A 27 -7.16 26.21 16.03
C LYS A 27 -6.44 25.85 14.72
N ILE A 28 -5.49 26.70 14.31
CA ILE A 28 -4.75 26.54 13.06
C ILE A 28 -3.25 26.40 13.36
N ILE A 29 -2.64 25.37 12.78
CA ILE A 29 -1.21 25.08 12.89
C ILE A 29 -0.65 24.79 11.49
N PHE A 30 0.41 25.50 11.09
CA PHE A 30 1.19 25.13 9.92
C PHE A 30 2.26 24.10 10.38
N VAL A 31 2.01 22.83 10.06
CA VAL A 31 2.91 21.71 10.40
C VAL A 31 4.17 21.76 9.54
N SER A 32 4.02 22.18 8.28
CA SER A 32 5.09 22.49 7.34
C SER A 32 4.61 23.57 6.37
N ASP A 33 5.45 23.98 5.42
CA ASP A 33 5.02 24.92 4.37
C ASP A 33 3.86 24.40 3.51
N GLU A 34 3.65 23.09 3.42
CA GLU A 34 2.63 22.45 2.59
C GLU A 34 1.53 21.73 3.38
N ILE A 35 1.60 21.69 4.71
CA ILE A 35 0.66 20.97 5.58
C ILE A 35 0.07 21.91 6.63
N VAL A 36 -1.24 22.12 6.57
CA VAL A 36 -1.97 22.96 7.53
C VAL A 36 -2.99 22.10 8.28
N ARG A 37 -2.97 22.14 9.61
CA ARG A 37 -3.98 21.56 10.49
C ARG A 37 -5.01 22.62 10.84
N VAL A 38 -6.28 22.36 10.56
CA VAL A 38 -7.43 23.19 10.91
C VAL A 38 -8.34 22.38 11.84
N ARG A 39 -8.48 22.79 13.09
CA ARG A 39 -9.31 22.11 14.08
C ARG A 39 -10.46 23.00 14.51
N ALA A 40 -11.69 22.48 14.43
CA ALA A 40 -12.86 23.15 14.96
C ALA A 40 -13.43 22.34 16.12
N SER A 41 -13.46 22.94 17.31
CA SER A 41 -14.02 22.35 18.53
C SER A 41 -15.18 23.17 19.06
N PHE A 42 -16.34 22.56 19.23
CA PHE A 42 -17.55 23.19 19.79
C PHE A 42 -17.51 23.21 21.32
N ASP A 43 -16.73 22.32 21.95
CA ASP A 43 -16.48 22.34 23.38
C ASP A 43 -15.31 23.28 23.78
N LYS A 44 -14.62 23.85 22.76
CA LYS A 44 -13.47 24.78 22.89
C LYS A 44 -12.25 24.16 23.58
N GLU A 45 -12.19 22.83 23.61
CA GLU A 45 -11.07 22.05 24.10
C GLU A 45 -10.37 21.34 22.93
N PHE A 46 -9.07 21.15 23.01
CA PHE A 46 -8.27 20.54 21.95
C PHE A 46 -7.38 19.42 22.52
N ALA A 47 -7.84 18.19 22.39
CA ALA A 47 -7.04 17.01 22.74
C ALA A 47 -5.95 16.78 21.69
N GLU A 48 -4.71 16.57 22.10
CA GLU A 48 -3.57 16.49 21.17
C GLU A 48 -3.07 15.05 20.95
N GLU A 49 -3.60 14.09 21.68
CA GLU A 49 -3.17 12.69 21.64
C GLU A 49 -3.45 12.03 20.29
N SER A 50 -2.43 11.38 19.74
CA SER A 50 -2.53 10.65 18.48
C SER A 50 -1.78 9.32 18.49
N TYR A 51 -2.49 8.23 18.15
CA TYR A 51 -1.87 6.93 17.85
C TYR A 51 -1.40 6.79 16.39
N VAL A 52 -1.64 7.81 15.57
CA VAL A 52 -1.45 7.74 14.10
C VAL A 52 -0.27 8.57 13.63
N LEU A 53 -0.17 9.81 14.11
CA LEU A 53 0.76 10.78 13.56
C LEU A 53 2.22 10.41 13.85
N ALA A 54 3.03 10.39 12.81
CA ALA A 54 4.49 10.21 12.86
C ALA A 54 5.24 11.55 12.86
N ALA A 55 4.58 12.64 12.48
CA ALA A 55 5.13 13.99 12.54
C ALA A 55 4.15 14.92 13.29
N THR A 56 4.61 15.62 14.30
CA THR A 56 3.79 16.55 15.10
C THR A 56 4.55 17.84 15.35
N ALA A 57 3.83 18.98 15.37
CA ALA A 57 4.37 20.29 15.69
C ALA A 57 3.88 20.81 17.06
N TRP A 58 3.45 19.91 17.94
CA TRP A 58 2.94 20.18 19.30
C TRP A 58 3.35 19.03 20.22
N GLU A 59 3.25 19.23 21.52
CA GLU A 59 3.48 18.17 22.50
C GLU A 59 2.29 17.21 22.55
N ASP A 60 2.61 15.90 22.57
CA ASP A 60 1.65 14.81 22.69
C ASP A 60 2.06 13.89 23.84
N ARG A 61 1.16 13.65 24.81
CA ARG A 61 1.43 12.76 25.93
C ARG A 61 1.75 11.32 25.56
N LEU A 62 1.49 10.94 24.29
CA LEU A 62 1.84 9.63 23.74
C LEU A 62 3.23 9.60 23.07
N ASP A 63 4.01 10.68 23.15
CA ASP A 63 5.33 10.74 22.52
C ASP A 63 6.27 9.62 22.98
N ASP A 64 6.22 9.23 24.26
CA ASP A 64 7.04 8.13 24.79
C ASP A 64 6.65 6.77 24.16
N LEU A 65 5.36 6.54 23.85
CA LEU A 65 4.90 5.33 23.17
C LEU A 65 5.43 5.24 21.73
N PHE A 66 5.70 6.36 21.09
CA PHE A 66 6.20 6.47 19.72
C PHE A 66 7.65 6.96 19.66
N ALA A 67 8.42 6.78 20.74
CA ALA A 67 9.82 7.15 20.76
C ALA A 67 10.60 6.43 19.66
N GLY A 68 11.34 7.20 18.83
CA GLY A 68 12.03 6.68 17.65
C GLY A 68 11.18 6.49 16.38
N GLU A 69 9.84 6.59 16.48
CA GLU A 69 8.92 6.53 15.34
C GLU A 69 8.32 7.88 14.98
N ARG A 70 8.27 8.80 15.96
CA ARG A 70 7.67 10.13 15.82
C ARG A 70 8.72 11.20 15.75
N THR A 71 8.59 12.10 14.77
CA THR A 71 9.44 13.29 14.60
C THR A 71 8.71 14.50 15.14
N ARG A 72 9.35 15.22 16.08
CA ARG A 72 8.89 16.52 16.54
C ARG A 72 9.40 17.60 15.58
N LEU A 73 8.47 18.34 14.99
CA LEU A 73 8.73 19.44 14.09
C LEU A 73 8.66 20.78 14.84
N SER A 74 9.40 21.77 14.36
CA SER A 74 9.13 23.15 14.72
C SER A 74 7.98 23.65 13.85
N PRO A 75 6.88 24.18 14.43
CA PRO A 75 5.78 24.70 13.63
C PRO A 75 6.26 25.87 12.76
N VAL A 76 5.76 25.94 11.54
CA VAL A 76 6.00 27.09 10.67
C VAL A 76 5.18 28.27 11.20
N THR A 77 5.82 29.40 11.43
CA THR A 77 5.13 30.65 11.83
C THR A 77 4.67 31.37 10.56
N PRO A 78 3.36 31.36 10.24
CA PRO A 78 2.90 32.02 9.03
C PRO A 78 2.99 33.56 9.16
N ALA A 79 3.21 34.21 8.03
CA ALA A 79 2.97 35.65 7.96
C ALA A 79 1.46 35.93 8.06
N VAL A 80 1.09 36.87 8.91
CA VAL A 80 -0.33 37.17 9.19
C VAL A 80 -0.67 38.56 8.69
N THR A 81 -1.64 38.63 7.78
CA THR A 81 -2.27 39.89 7.36
C THR A 81 -3.76 39.82 7.68
N GLU A 82 -4.30 40.94 8.19
CA GLU A 82 -5.68 41.02 8.64
C GLU A 82 -6.28 42.39 8.24
N ASN A 83 -7.52 42.33 7.76
CA ASN A 83 -8.37 43.50 7.54
C ASN A 83 -9.77 43.26 8.12
N ASP A 84 -10.68 44.19 7.90
CA ASP A 84 -12.05 44.09 8.44
C ASP A 84 -12.82 42.85 7.98
N SER A 85 -12.55 42.34 6.77
CA SER A 85 -13.31 41.26 6.15
C SER A 85 -12.55 39.92 6.10
N ARG A 86 -11.20 39.92 6.24
CA ARG A 86 -10.39 38.74 5.99
C ARG A 86 -9.14 38.65 6.87
N LEU A 87 -8.80 37.43 7.27
CA LEU A 87 -7.53 37.02 7.82
C LEU A 87 -6.81 36.15 6.76
N THR A 88 -5.53 36.45 6.51
CA THR A 88 -4.68 35.63 5.64
C THR A 88 -3.43 35.18 6.39
N LEU A 89 -3.16 33.86 6.36
CA LEU A 89 -2.01 33.21 6.96
C LEU A 89 -1.16 32.61 5.83
N SER A 90 0.10 33.04 5.71
CA SER A 90 0.97 32.69 4.58
C SER A 90 2.23 31.97 5.06
N SER A 91 2.51 30.77 4.49
CA SER A 91 3.82 30.11 4.51
C SER A 91 4.56 30.39 3.18
N ALA A 92 5.69 29.72 2.97
CA ALA A 92 6.42 29.84 1.70
C ALA A 92 5.67 29.22 0.51
N ALA A 93 4.78 28.22 0.75
CA ALA A 93 4.07 27.47 -0.28
C ALA A 93 2.57 27.73 -0.34
N LEU A 94 1.95 28.26 0.72
CA LEU A 94 0.50 28.31 0.88
C LEU A 94 0.01 29.64 1.45
N HIS A 95 -1.22 29.97 1.07
CA HIS A 95 -2.02 31.02 1.69
C HIS A 95 -3.33 30.42 2.21
N LEU A 96 -3.55 30.45 3.53
CA LEU A 96 -4.83 30.13 4.16
C LEU A 96 -5.59 31.43 4.41
N GLU A 97 -6.67 31.63 3.69
CA GLU A 97 -7.55 32.78 3.82
C GLU A 97 -8.80 32.43 4.61
N ILE A 98 -9.22 33.29 5.52
CA ILE A 98 -10.44 33.15 6.31
C ILE A 98 -11.23 34.44 6.17
N ASP A 99 -12.34 34.37 5.40
CA ASP A 99 -13.32 35.44 5.38
C ASP A 99 -14.06 35.43 6.72
N LYS A 100 -14.35 36.63 7.28
CA LYS A 100 -14.87 36.75 8.65
C LYS A 100 -16.39 36.62 8.74
N ASP A 101 -17.12 37.17 7.78
CA ASP A 101 -18.58 37.17 7.76
C ASP A 101 -19.11 37.29 6.32
N PRO A 102 -19.75 36.24 5.74
CA PRO A 102 -19.87 34.89 6.29
C PRO A 102 -18.49 34.18 6.33
N ILE A 103 -18.24 33.38 7.35
CA ILE A 103 -16.97 32.64 7.47
C ILE A 103 -16.78 31.69 6.29
N CYS A 104 -15.61 31.76 5.67
CA CYS A 104 -15.18 30.86 4.60
C CYS A 104 -13.67 30.63 4.70
N ILE A 105 -13.24 29.39 4.73
CA ILE A 105 -11.82 29.01 4.81
C ILE A 105 -11.39 28.55 3.42
N ARG A 106 -10.37 29.19 2.86
CA ARG A 106 -9.79 28.82 1.55
C ARG A 106 -8.30 28.56 1.71
N LEU A 107 -7.82 27.56 0.97
CA LEU A 107 -6.41 27.26 0.80
C LEU A 107 -6.01 27.55 -0.63
N LEU A 108 -5.02 28.40 -0.81
CA LEU A 108 -4.43 28.73 -2.10
C LEU A 108 -2.95 28.33 -2.09
N ASP A 109 -2.43 27.96 -3.26
CA ASP A 109 -0.98 27.78 -3.43
C ASP A 109 -0.25 29.12 -3.63
N SER A 110 1.07 29.06 -3.77
CA SER A 110 1.92 30.24 -3.98
C SER A 110 1.59 31.05 -5.24
N ASP A 111 0.94 30.42 -6.22
CA ASP A 111 0.52 31.08 -7.46
C ASP A 111 -0.85 31.75 -7.32
N GLY A 112 -1.52 31.59 -6.17
CA GLY A 112 -2.86 32.08 -5.90
C GLY A 112 -3.98 31.20 -6.46
N THR A 113 -3.69 29.96 -6.88
CA THR A 113 -4.70 29.00 -7.30
C THR A 113 -5.41 28.42 -6.09
N GLU A 114 -6.74 28.45 -6.07
CA GLU A 114 -7.54 27.86 -5.00
C GLU A 114 -7.47 26.31 -5.07
N LEU A 115 -6.91 25.70 -4.03
CA LEU A 115 -6.82 24.26 -3.86
C LEU A 115 -8.03 23.68 -3.11
N TYR A 116 -8.55 24.48 -2.16
CA TYR A 116 -9.63 24.06 -1.29
C TYR A 116 -10.46 25.27 -0.86
N SER A 117 -11.77 25.09 -0.70
CA SER A 117 -12.68 26.06 -0.10
C SER A 117 -13.72 25.35 0.75
N SER A 118 -13.97 25.85 1.96
CA SER A 118 -15.12 25.45 2.75
C SER A 118 -16.42 26.05 2.19
N LEU A 119 -17.57 25.55 2.62
CA LEU A 119 -18.84 26.15 2.29
C LEU A 119 -19.02 27.44 3.09
N ALA A 120 -19.21 28.57 2.42
CA ALA A 120 -19.33 29.89 3.05
C ALA A 120 -20.53 29.96 4.01
N GLY A 121 -20.31 30.47 5.21
CA GLY A 121 -21.30 30.63 6.27
C GLY A 121 -21.71 29.33 6.98
N CYS A 122 -21.13 28.19 6.56
CA CYS A 122 -21.46 26.89 7.16
C CYS A 122 -20.30 25.88 7.01
N PRO A 123 -19.05 26.24 7.32
CA PRO A 123 -17.94 25.29 7.21
C PRO A 123 -18.09 24.13 8.20
N PHE A 124 -18.53 24.41 9.44
CA PHE A 124 -18.63 23.43 10.52
C PHE A 124 -19.98 23.53 11.22
N THR A 125 -20.57 22.35 11.55
CA THR A 125 -21.83 22.30 12.30
C THR A 125 -21.78 21.20 13.35
N LEU A 126 -22.55 21.38 14.43
CA LEU A 126 -22.82 20.37 15.46
C LEU A 126 -24.34 20.18 15.59
N ASP A 127 -24.83 18.94 15.44
CA ASP A 127 -26.24 18.64 15.61
C ASP A 127 -26.62 18.27 17.07
N SER A 128 -27.93 18.07 17.32
CA SER A 128 -28.43 17.69 18.64
C SER A 128 -27.96 16.31 19.13
N ASN A 129 -27.49 15.46 18.23
CA ASN A 129 -26.94 14.14 18.54
C ASN A 129 -25.40 14.18 18.71
N ARG A 130 -24.83 15.38 18.77
CA ARG A 130 -23.40 15.65 18.82
C ARG A 130 -22.61 15.12 17.61
N ARG A 131 -23.28 14.93 16.48
CA ARG A 131 -22.59 14.63 15.22
C ARG A 131 -21.99 15.94 14.68
N ILE A 132 -20.75 15.88 14.33
CA ILE A 132 -20.01 17.01 13.78
C ILE A 132 -19.89 16.87 12.27
N THR A 133 -20.10 17.99 11.55
CA THR A 133 -20.05 17.98 10.07
C THR A 133 -19.12 19.09 9.57
N HIS A 134 -18.32 18.78 8.57
CA HIS A 134 -17.51 19.72 7.80
C HIS A 134 -17.98 19.74 6.35
N TYR A 135 -18.31 20.93 5.83
CA TYR A 135 -18.78 21.13 4.47
C TYR A 135 -17.72 21.81 3.61
N SER A 136 -17.47 21.28 2.41
CA SER A 136 -16.55 21.84 1.43
C SER A 136 -17.24 22.12 0.10
N ARG A 137 -16.85 23.17 -0.58
CA ARG A 137 -17.27 23.46 -1.95
C ARG A 137 -16.58 22.51 -2.92
N MET A 138 -17.28 22.08 -3.97
CA MET A 138 -16.73 21.29 -5.08
C MET A 138 -17.24 21.82 -6.43
N GLU A 139 -16.48 21.51 -7.47
CA GLU A 139 -16.93 21.61 -8.85
C GLU A 139 -17.55 20.27 -9.31
N GLU A 140 -18.38 20.31 -10.36
CA GLU A 140 -19.15 19.11 -10.78
C GLU A 140 -18.26 17.95 -11.25
N ASP A 141 -17.13 18.28 -11.85
CA ASP A 141 -16.18 17.36 -12.49
C ASP A 141 -14.91 17.10 -11.67
N ASP A 142 -14.86 17.59 -10.41
CA ASP A 142 -13.77 17.24 -9.50
C ASP A 142 -13.63 15.72 -9.35
N CYS A 143 -12.41 15.23 -9.26
CA CYS A 143 -12.12 13.83 -8.97
C CYS A 143 -11.74 13.62 -7.51
N PHE A 144 -12.16 12.48 -6.95
CA PHE A 144 -11.90 12.13 -5.55
C PHE A 144 -11.34 10.71 -5.46
N TYR A 145 -10.17 10.56 -4.85
CA TYR A 145 -9.45 9.28 -4.74
C TYR A 145 -9.04 9.00 -3.31
N GLY A 146 -8.82 7.73 -2.97
CA GLY A 146 -8.38 7.31 -1.64
C GLY A 146 -9.52 6.72 -0.83
N PHE A 147 -9.80 7.24 0.37
CA PHE A 147 -10.79 6.75 1.35
C PHE A 147 -10.46 5.38 1.95
N GLY A 148 -9.26 4.86 1.73
CA GLY A 148 -8.90 3.51 2.14
C GLY A 148 -9.51 2.43 1.24
N GLU A 149 -9.86 1.30 1.83
CA GLU A 149 -10.43 0.15 1.15
C GLU A 149 -11.90 0.39 0.81
N LYS A 150 -12.19 0.59 -0.48
CA LYS A 150 -13.53 0.90 -0.99
C LYS A 150 -13.83 0.18 -2.29
N GLY A 151 -15.03 -0.40 -2.37
CA GLY A 151 -15.54 -1.02 -3.60
C GLY A 151 -15.88 0.00 -4.70
N GLY A 152 -16.18 -0.51 -5.90
CA GLY A 152 -16.57 0.28 -7.06
C GLY A 152 -15.41 0.93 -7.79
N ALA A 153 -15.71 1.95 -8.62
CA ALA A 153 -14.70 2.65 -9.43
C ALA A 153 -13.69 3.42 -8.57
N LEU A 154 -12.53 3.73 -9.14
CA LEU A 154 -11.45 4.45 -8.45
C LEU A 154 -11.84 5.89 -8.09
N ASN A 155 -12.40 6.65 -9.05
CA ASN A 155 -12.91 8.00 -8.82
C ASN A 155 -14.26 7.94 -8.09
N LYS A 156 -14.32 8.51 -6.89
CA LYS A 156 -15.47 8.50 -5.98
C LYS A 156 -16.40 9.72 -6.12
N ASN A 157 -16.34 10.45 -7.23
CA ASN A 157 -17.28 11.55 -7.47
C ASN A 157 -18.72 11.01 -7.51
N LYS A 158 -19.61 11.65 -6.76
CA LYS A 158 -21.04 11.29 -6.55
C LYS A 158 -21.26 10.04 -5.67
N ASP A 159 -20.23 9.54 -4.98
CA ASP A 159 -20.38 8.45 -4.02
C ASP A 159 -20.79 8.96 -2.64
N PHE A 160 -21.38 8.05 -1.86
CA PHE A 160 -21.61 8.19 -0.42
C PHE A 160 -20.83 7.07 0.27
N ILE A 161 -19.87 7.42 1.10
CA ILE A 161 -18.86 6.51 1.61
C ILE A 161 -18.89 6.48 3.13
N ARG A 162 -18.90 5.29 3.73
CA ARG A 162 -18.82 5.13 5.18
C ARG A 162 -17.40 4.76 5.61
N GLN A 163 -16.99 5.28 6.74
CA GLN A 163 -15.77 4.91 7.42
C GLN A 163 -16.10 4.14 8.70
N ARG A 164 -15.93 2.84 8.63
CA ARG A 164 -16.13 1.88 9.72
C ARG A 164 -15.40 0.59 9.36
N ALA A 165 -14.57 0.05 10.23
CA ALA A 165 -14.00 -1.28 10.05
C ALA A 165 -15.07 -2.35 10.37
N THR A 166 -15.30 -3.27 9.42
CA THR A 166 -16.34 -4.31 9.50
C THR A 166 -15.82 -5.61 8.88
N ASP A 167 -16.12 -6.74 9.50
CA ASP A 167 -15.85 -8.07 8.92
C ASP A 167 -16.90 -8.36 7.85
N ALA A 168 -16.51 -8.18 6.58
CA ALA A 168 -17.40 -8.21 5.42
C ALA A 168 -17.18 -9.49 4.58
N LEU A 169 -17.35 -10.67 5.20
CA LEU A 169 -17.17 -11.96 4.53
C LEU A 169 -17.98 -12.07 3.23
N GLY A 170 -17.32 -12.41 2.12
CA GLY A 170 -17.96 -12.60 0.81
C GLY A 170 -18.62 -11.32 0.28
N TYR A 171 -17.96 -10.17 0.42
CA TYR A 171 -18.52 -8.88 0.05
C TYR A 171 -18.75 -8.72 -1.46
N ASP A 172 -19.78 -7.97 -1.83
CA ASP A 172 -19.96 -7.44 -3.18
C ASP A 172 -18.90 -6.34 -3.42
N PRO A 173 -17.96 -6.51 -4.38
CA PRO A 173 -16.83 -5.60 -4.56
C PRO A 173 -17.21 -4.24 -5.14
N VAL A 174 -18.48 -4.04 -5.52
CA VAL A 174 -19.01 -2.78 -6.04
C VAL A 174 -19.84 -2.04 -5.01
N ARG A 175 -20.68 -2.78 -4.24
CA ARG A 175 -21.77 -2.19 -3.46
C ARG A 175 -21.57 -2.27 -1.95
N THR A 176 -20.80 -3.26 -1.45
CA THR A 176 -20.59 -3.37 -0.02
C THR A 176 -19.82 -2.16 0.50
N ASP A 177 -20.40 -1.47 1.45
CA ASP A 177 -19.80 -0.42 2.25
C ASP A 177 -20.45 -0.52 3.65
N THR A 178 -19.69 -0.93 4.65
CA THR A 178 -18.25 -0.77 4.89
C THR A 178 -17.47 -2.07 4.63
N LEU A 179 -16.12 -1.90 4.49
CA LEU A 179 -15.15 -2.98 4.42
C LEU A 179 -14.22 -2.94 5.67
N TYR A 180 -13.04 -3.55 5.57
CA TYR A 180 -12.21 -3.86 6.74
C TYR A 180 -11.41 -2.69 7.33
N LYS A 181 -11.25 -1.58 6.59
CA LYS A 181 -10.34 -0.49 6.98
C LYS A 181 -11.05 0.86 7.17
N HIS A 182 -10.49 1.68 8.07
CA HIS A 182 -10.99 3.02 8.40
C HIS A 182 -9.87 4.04 8.15
N ILE A 183 -9.81 4.60 6.93
CA ILE A 183 -8.81 5.60 6.52
C ILE A 183 -9.55 6.84 6.04
N PRO A 184 -9.83 7.82 6.92
CA PRO A 184 -10.60 9.01 6.58
C PRO A 184 -9.72 10.07 5.88
N PHE A 185 -9.13 9.67 4.77
CA PHE A 185 -8.25 10.49 3.93
C PHE A 185 -8.66 10.36 2.47
N TYR A 186 -8.74 11.50 1.77
CA TYR A 186 -8.92 11.50 0.33
C TYR A 186 -8.11 12.61 -0.35
N ILE A 187 -7.91 12.45 -1.65
CA ILE A 187 -7.27 13.42 -2.54
C ILE A 187 -8.35 13.98 -3.47
N ARG A 188 -8.51 15.30 -3.47
CA ARG A 188 -9.28 16.03 -4.47
C ARG A 188 -8.34 16.44 -5.60
N LEU A 189 -8.68 16.11 -6.83
CA LEU A 189 -8.07 16.64 -8.04
C LEU A 189 -9.09 17.53 -8.75
N SER A 190 -8.76 18.81 -8.89
CA SER A 190 -9.56 19.75 -9.68
C SER A 190 -9.19 19.61 -11.16
N ARG A 191 -10.15 19.24 -12.01
CA ARG A 191 -9.88 19.13 -13.45
C ARG A 191 -9.61 20.49 -14.10
N SER A 192 -10.23 21.54 -13.58
CA SER A 192 -10.08 22.90 -14.12
C SER A 192 -8.68 23.49 -13.91
N SER A 193 -8.08 23.22 -12.74
CA SER A 193 -6.71 23.69 -12.43
C SER A 193 -5.62 22.65 -12.67
N GLY A 194 -5.99 21.37 -12.79
CA GLY A 194 -5.04 20.25 -12.82
C GLY A 194 -4.32 20.00 -11.50
N LYS A 195 -4.70 20.68 -10.39
CA LYS A 195 -4.01 20.61 -9.10
C LYS A 195 -4.73 19.71 -8.08
N ALA A 196 -3.93 19.03 -7.25
CA ALA A 196 -4.40 18.11 -6.23
C ALA A 196 -4.17 18.65 -4.81
N VAL A 197 -5.08 18.31 -3.88
CA VAL A 197 -4.97 18.56 -2.44
C VAL A 197 -5.52 17.35 -1.67
N GLY A 198 -4.84 16.95 -0.59
CA GLY A 198 -5.30 15.92 0.32
C GLY A 198 -6.07 16.49 1.51
N LEU A 199 -7.12 15.80 1.91
CA LEU A 199 -7.89 16.09 3.11
C LEU A 199 -7.86 14.86 4.02
N PHE A 200 -7.21 14.99 5.18
CA PHE A 200 -7.12 13.94 6.17
C PHE A 200 -7.83 14.36 7.45
N TYR A 201 -8.87 13.61 7.86
CA TYR A 201 -9.62 13.83 9.10
C TYR A 201 -9.03 12.95 10.21
N HIS A 202 -8.31 13.55 11.14
CA HIS A 202 -7.75 12.86 12.31
C HIS A 202 -8.82 12.67 13.39
N ASN A 203 -9.86 11.94 13.02
CA ASN A 203 -10.99 11.58 13.87
C ASN A 203 -11.41 10.14 13.51
N PHE A 204 -11.50 9.26 14.51
CA PHE A 204 -11.70 7.82 14.33
C PHE A 204 -13.07 7.33 14.79
N TYR A 205 -14.00 8.23 15.10
CA TYR A 205 -15.40 7.87 15.19
C TYR A 205 -15.92 7.36 13.84
N GLU A 206 -16.96 6.55 13.88
CA GLU A 206 -17.66 6.20 12.64
C GLU A 206 -18.08 7.47 11.92
N SER A 207 -17.83 7.53 10.62
CA SER A 207 -18.07 8.73 9.84
C SER A 207 -18.54 8.41 8.41
N VAL A 208 -19.05 9.42 7.74
CA VAL A 208 -19.50 9.33 6.36
C VAL A 208 -18.93 10.47 5.54
N PHE A 209 -18.71 10.20 4.25
CA PHE A 209 -18.40 11.19 3.23
C PHE A 209 -19.54 11.22 2.20
N ASN A 210 -20.06 12.40 1.92
CA ASN A 210 -20.86 12.66 0.74
C ASN A 210 -20.03 13.41 -0.29
N MET A 211 -19.72 12.75 -1.40
CA MET A 211 -18.86 13.32 -2.44
C MET A 211 -19.66 13.92 -3.60
N GLY A 212 -20.62 14.80 -3.25
CA GLY A 212 -21.47 15.49 -4.23
C GLY A 212 -22.68 14.69 -4.70
N ARG A 213 -23.05 13.60 -4.00
CA ARG A 213 -24.26 12.82 -4.26
C ARG A 213 -25.52 13.62 -3.90
N GLU A 214 -25.49 14.30 -2.75
CA GLU A 214 -26.54 15.22 -2.34
C GLU A 214 -26.42 16.55 -3.08
N LYS A 215 -27.54 17.15 -3.40
CA LYS A 215 -27.65 18.43 -4.10
C LYS A 215 -28.65 19.33 -3.39
N SER A 216 -28.37 20.61 -3.38
CA SER A 216 -29.29 21.66 -2.90
C SER A 216 -29.57 22.62 -4.03
N ASN A 217 -30.83 23.12 -4.06
CA ASN A 217 -31.22 24.21 -4.98
C ASN A 217 -30.76 25.59 -4.48
N TYR A 218 -30.29 25.65 -3.21
CA TYR A 218 -29.94 26.90 -2.52
C TYR A 218 -28.47 27.11 -2.30
N TRP A 219 -27.70 26.02 -2.33
CA TRP A 219 -26.26 26.01 -2.10
C TRP A 219 -25.52 25.68 -3.40
N PRO A 220 -24.27 26.16 -3.56
CA PRO A 220 -23.39 25.65 -4.59
C PRO A 220 -23.17 24.14 -4.37
N ARG A 221 -22.55 23.44 -5.31
CA ARG A 221 -22.21 22.03 -5.13
C ARG A 221 -21.24 21.88 -3.95
N TYR A 222 -21.48 20.84 -3.17
CA TYR A 222 -20.73 20.59 -1.94
C TYR A 222 -20.42 19.11 -1.72
N THR A 223 -19.35 18.88 -0.98
CA THR A 223 -19.07 17.63 -0.28
C THR A 223 -19.23 17.85 1.22
N TYR A 224 -19.44 16.78 1.98
CA TYR A 224 -19.31 16.84 3.43
C TYR A 224 -18.70 15.58 4.01
N TRP A 225 -17.99 15.74 5.12
CA TRP A 225 -17.64 14.70 6.06
C TRP A 225 -18.45 14.90 7.34
N GLN A 226 -19.00 13.81 7.89
CA GLN A 226 -19.75 13.83 9.15
C GLN A 226 -19.34 12.66 10.02
N ALA A 227 -19.03 12.90 11.31
CA ALA A 227 -18.68 11.90 12.29
C ALA A 227 -19.66 11.86 13.46
N ASP A 228 -19.76 10.70 14.13
CA ASP A 228 -20.63 10.43 15.28
C ASP A 228 -20.17 11.17 16.56
N GLY A 229 -18.99 11.81 16.55
CA GLY A 229 -18.49 12.56 17.69
C GLY A 229 -17.08 13.14 17.47
N GLY A 230 -16.52 13.71 18.52
CA GLY A 230 -15.19 14.33 18.50
C GLY A 230 -15.19 15.73 17.87
N ASP A 231 -14.03 16.17 17.38
CA ASP A 231 -13.81 17.46 16.71
C ASP A 231 -13.67 17.29 15.21
N VAL A 232 -13.82 18.35 14.43
CA VAL A 232 -13.22 18.41 13.10
C VAL A 232 -11.72 18.61 13.30
N ASP A 233 -10.91 17.61 13.05
CA ASP A 233 -9.45 17.70 13.07
C ASP A 233 -8.93 17.40 11.66
N LEU A 234 -8.85 18.43 10.84
CA LEU A 234 -8.58 18.37 9.42
C LEU A 234 -7.14 18.78 9.12
N PHE A 235 -6.40 17.92 8.44
CA PHE A 235 -5.15 18.26 7.78
C PHE A 235 -5.40 18.50 6.29
N LEU A 236 -5.04 19.70 5.82
CA LEU A 236 -4.98 20.07 4.41
C LEU A 236 -3.55 19.85 3.94
N LEU A 237 -3.38 18.94 2.98
CA LEU A 237 -2.09 18.45 2.47
C LEU A 237 -1.94 18.94 1.03
N ALA A 238 -1.24 20.03 0.84
CA ALA A 238 -0.99 20.58 -0.49
C ALA A 238 0.18 19.86 -1.16
N GLY A 239 0.41 20.15 -2.43
CA GLY A 239 1.52 19.58 -3.21
C GLY A 239 1.27 19.63 -4.71
N ASN A 240 0.08 20.08 -5.13
CA ASN A 240 -0.35 20.26 -6.52
C ASN A 240 -0.43 18.97 -7.34
N THR A 241 0.22 17.88 -6.92
CA THR A 241 0.17 16.57 -7.58
C THR A 241 -0.26 15.48 -6.61
N LEU A 242 -0.90 14.41 -7.12
CA LEU A 242 -1.24 13.25 -6.31
C LEU A 242 0.01 12.66 -5.65
N ARG A 243 1.13 12.60 -6.37
CA ARG A 243 2.42 12.13 -5.85
C ARG A 243 2.85 12.90 -4.62
N ARG A 244 2.83 14.24 -4.67
CA ARG A 244 3.25 15.08 -3.53
C ARG A 244 2.26 15.00 -2.37
N VAL A 245 0.97 14.88 -2.65
CA VAL A 245 -0.06 14.68 -1.62
C VAL A 245 0.13 13.36 -0.87
N VAL A 246 0.38 12.25 -1.56
CA VAL A 246 0.67 10.94 -0.93
C VAL A 246 1.98 10.99 -0.13
N ASP A 247 3.01 11.68 -0.65
CA ASP A 247 4.27 11.92 0.06
C ASP A 247 4.01 12.68 1.37
N ASN A 248 3.28 13.80 1.33
CA ASN A 248 2.92 14.58 2.51
C ASN A 248 2.04 13.81 3.50
N TYR A 249 1.10 13.00 3.00
CA TYR A 249 0.25 12.16 3.85
C TYR A 249 1.06 11.09 4.59
N THR A 250 1.94 10.38 3.89
CA THR A 250 2.77 9.36 4.54
C THR A 250 3.92 9.96 5.36
N PHE A 251 4.38 11.17 5.06
CA PHE A 251 5.24 11.91 5.98
C PHE A 251 4.52 12.21 7.31
N LEU A 252 3.28 12.67 7.24
CA LEU A 252 2.48 13.00 8.43
C LEU A 252 2.08 11.76 9.24
N THR A 253 1.63 10.69 8.58
CA THR A 253 1.07 9.49 9.22
C THR A 253 2.07 8.33 9.36
N GLY A 254 3.25 8.48 8.81
CA GLY A 254 4.36 7.53 8.83
C GLY A 254 4.57 6.82 7.49
N ARG A 255 5.84 6.69 7.13
CA ARG A 255 6.27 6.00 5.91
C ARG A 255 5.91 4.52 5.97
N PRO A 256 5.57 3.90 4.84
CA PRO A 256 5.39 2.45 4.78
C PRO A 256 6.62 1.69 5.27
N ALA A 257 6.39 0.59 5.98
CA ALA A 257 7.47 -0.30 6.38
C ALA A 257 8.20 -0.84 5.14
N LEU A 258 9.54 -0.92 5.17
CA LEU A 258 10.27 -1.70 4.18
C LEU A 258 10.14 -3.18 4.55
N LEU A 259 9.31 -3.90 3.82
CA LEU A 259 9.04 -5.31 4.10
C LEU A 259 10.26 -6.20 3.82
N PRO A 260 10.40 -7.34 4.51
CA PRO A 260 11.41 -8.32 4.12
C PRO A 260 11.08 -8.87 2.72
N LYS A 261 12.11 -9.22 1.93
CA LYS A 261 11.94 -9.72 0.55
C LYS A 261 10.96 -10.90 0.46
N ARG A 262 10.95 -11.80 1.46
CA ARG A 262 10.00 -12.93 1.52
C ARG A 262 8.54 -12.51 1.50
N ALA A 263 8.19 -11.35 2.05
CA ALA A 263 6.82 -10.83 2.07
C ALA A 263 6.30 -10.48 0.66
N LEU A 264 7.21 -10.29 -0.29
CA LEU A 264 6.92 -9.99 -1.68
C LEU A 264 6.83 -11.25 -2.56
N GLY A 265 7.25 -12.42 -2.06
CA GLY A 265 7.18 -13.69 -2.76
C GLY A 265 5.79 -14.36 -2.67
N TYR A 266 5.70 -15.56 -3.23
CA TYR A 266 4.49 -16.36 -3.14
C TYR A 266 4.28 -16.87 -1.71
N GLN A 267 3.08 -16.58 -1.19
CA GLN A 267 2.59 -17.06 0.10
C GLN A 267 1.51 -18.10 -0.13
N GLY A 268 1.80 -19.35 0.14
CA GLY A 268 0.80 -20.41 0.17
C GLY A 268 -0.15 -20.22 1.35
N SER A 269 -1.42 -20.57 1.21
CA SER A 269 -2.40 -20.52 2.30
C SER A 269 -3.67 -21.28 1.95
N SER A 270 -4.31 -21.90 2.91
CA SER A 270 -5.71 -22.31 2.89
C SER A 270 -6.19 -22.60 4.29
N MET A 271 -7.46 -22.35 4.56
CA MET A 271 -8.08 -22.80 5.81
C MET A 271 -8.05 -24.32 5.95
N TYR A 272 -8.21 -25.05 4.83
CA TYR A 272 -8.23 -26.51 4.79
C TYR A 272 -7.10 -27.16 5.57
N TYR A 273 -5.85 -26.74 5.32
CA TYR A 273 -4.68 -27.39 5.94
C TYR A 273 -4.63 -27.24 7.47
N ALA A 274 -5.08 -26.10 7.99
CA ALA A 274 -5.12 -25.87 9.44
C ALA A 274 -6.35 -26.49 10.12
N GLU A 275 -7.35 -26.96 9.35
CA GLU A 275 -8.62 -27.49 9.84
C GLU A 275 -8.70 -29.02 9.78
N LEU A 276 -7.70 -29.73 9.31
CA LEU A 276 -7.65 -31.19 9.33
C LEU A 276 -7.86 -31.71 10.76
N GLU A 277 -8.44 -32.90 10.90
CA GLU A 277 -8.64 -33.48 12.22
C GLU A 277 -7.30 -33.69 12.97
N LYS A 278 -6.26 -34.10 12.23
CA LYS A 278 -4.90 -34.34 12.73
C LYS A 278 -3.86 -34.13 11.61
N ASP A 279 -2.58 -34.14 11.99
CA ASP A 279 -1.42 -34.17 11.08
C ASP A 279 -1.40 -33.01 10.07
N SER A 280 -1.91 -31.82 10.46
CA SER A 280 -1.85 -30.59 9.65
C SER A 280 -0.40 -30.18 9.34
N ASP A 281 0.52 -30.42 10.29
CA ASP A 281 1.96 -30.18 10.12
C ASP A 281 2.53 -30.99 8.94
N ASP A 282 2.26 -32.29 8.83
CA ASP A 282 2.72 -33.13 7.72
C ASP A 282 2.05 -32.73 6.39
N ALA A 283 0.76 -32.38 6.41
CA ALA A 283 0.05 -31.95 5.20
C ALA A 283 0.62 -30.64 4.61
N ILE A 284 0.99 -29.67 5.46
CA ILE A 284 1.61 -28.43 4.99
C ILE A 284 3.01 -28.67 4.47
N LEU A 285 3.82 -29.53 5.11
CA LEU A 285 5.13 -29.92 4.59
C LEU A 285 5.01 -30.59 3.22
N SER A 286 4.03 -31.48 3.04
CA SER A 286 3.74 -32.11 1.75
C SER A 286 3.29 -31.11 0.67
N PHE A 287 2.58 -30.02 1.07
CA PHE A 287 2.27 -28.92 0.16
C PHE A 287 3.56 -28.24 -0.34
N ILE A 288 4.52 -27.98 0.55
CA ILE A 288 5.81 -27.35 0.15
C ILE A 288 6.60 -28.27 -0.78
N ASP A 289 6.61 -29.58 -0.52
CA ASP A 289 7.25 -30.54 -1.42
C ASP A 289 6.61 -30.51 -2.80
N THR A 290 5.27 -30.49 -2.89
CA THR A 290 4.54 -30.40 -4.16
C THR A 290 4.84 -29.09 -4.90
N VAL A 291 4.93 -27.95 -4.20
CA VAL A 291 5.32 -26.66 -4.80
C VAL A 291 6.65 -26.79 -5.54
N LYS A 292 7.64 -27.46 -4.92
CA LYS A 292 8.97 -27.65 -5.51
C LYS A 292 8.96 -28.64 -6.66
N GLU A 293 8.27 -29.77 -6.50
CA GLU A 293 8.12 -30.79 -7.54
C GLU A 293 7.46 -30.23 -8.81
N GLU A 294 6.45 -29.37 -8.64
CA GLU A 294 5.77 -28.68 -9.73
C GLU A 294 6.54 -27.46 -10.28
N GLY A 295 7.72 -27.16 -9.72
CA GLY A 295 8.61 -26.11 -10.20
C GLY A 295 8.11 -24.70 -9.94
N PHE A 296 7.39 -24.48 -8.82
CA PHE A 296 6.98 -23.16 -8.35
C PHE A 296 7.96 -22.61 -7.31
N PRO A 297 8.25 -21.31 -7.33
CA PRO A 297 8.92 -20.65 -6.23
C PRO A 297 7.97 -20.44 -5.04
N ILE A 298 8.54 -20.34 -3.82
CA ILE A 298 7.76 -20.05 -2.60
C ILE A 298 8.63 -19.36 -1.55
N ASP A 299 8.02 -18.47 -0.75
CA ASP A 299 8.69 -17.75 0.34
C ASP A 299 8.01 -17.93 1.69
N GLY A 300 6.74 -18.31 1.73
CA GLY A 300 6.03 -18.47 2.98
C GLY A 300 4.73 -19.24 2.89
N PHE A 301 4.20 -19.57 4.08
CA PHE A 301 2.90 -20.17 4.24
C PHE A 301 2.11 -19.45 5.34
N HIS A 302 0.97 -18.87 4.99
CA HIS A 302 0.06 -18.25 5.94
C HIS A 302 -0.76 -19.32 6.64
N LEU A 303 -0.48 -19.52 7.92
CA LEU A 303 -1.14 -20.55 8.74
C LEU A 303 -2.45 -20.01 9.34
N SER A 304 -3.58 -20.47 8.82
CA SER A 304 -4.90 -20.10 9.31
C SER A 304 -5.12 -20.53 10.77
N SER A 305 -6.07 -19.89 11.46
CA SER A 305 -6.28 -20.03 12.90
C SER A 305 -6.73 -21.41 13.40
N GLY A 306 -6.94 -22.38 12.51
CA GLY A 306 -7.29 -23.75 12.88
C GLY A 306 -6.31 -24.44 13.82
N TYR A 307 -5.05 -24.03 13.81
CA TYR A 307 -4.01 -24.53 14.73
C TYR A 307 -4.31 -24.23 16.20
N THR A 308 -5.13 -23.20 16.50
CA THR A 308 -5.54 -22.84 17.87
C THR A 308 -6.78 -23.59 18.36
N SER A 309 -7.29 -24.55 17.57
CA SER A 309 -8.56 -25.22 17.89
C SER A 309 -8.44 -26.06 19.17
N CYS A 310 -9.29 -25.75 20.16
CA CYS A 310 -9.43 -26.44 21.41
C CYS A 310 -10.91 -26.82 21.57
N GLU A 311 -11.24 -28.11 21.62
CA GLU A 311 -12.62 -28.60 21.66
C GLU A 311 -13.54 -27.96 20.59
N GLY A 312 -13.00 -27.82 19.36
CA GLY A 312 -13.73 -27.23 18.25
C GLY A 312 -13.89 -25.71 18.27
N ARG A 313 -13.23 -25.00 19.20
CA ARG A 313 -13.30 -23.54 19.37
C ARG A 313 -11.94 -22.91 19.13
N ARG A 314 -11.90 -21.62 18.75
CA ARG A 314 -10.66 -20.85 18.56
C ARG A 314 -10.16 -20.30 19.89
N CYS A 315 -9.03 -20.81 20.37
CA CYS A 315 -8.38 -20.40 21.61
C CYS A 315 -7.02 -19.77 21.30
N VAL A 316 -6.99 -18.44 21.17
CA VAL A 316 -5.74 -17.70 20.87
C VAL A 316 -4.62 -18.06 21.86
N PHE A 317 -3.38 -18.09 21.42
CA PHE A 317 -2.19 -18.46 22.21
C PHE A 317 -2.18 -19.92 22.70
N THR A 318 -2.85 -20.83 21.95
CA THR A 318 -2.79 -22.28 22.17
C THR A 318 -2.45 -23.01 20.89
N TRP A 319 -2.00 -24.24 21.01
CA TRP A 319 -1.74 -25.16 19.90
C TRP A 319 -2.55 -26.42 20.04
N ASN A 320 -3.19 -26.87 18.97
CA ASN A 320 -3.84 -28.17 18.90
C ASN A 320 -2.78 -29.24 18.62
N ALA A 321 -2.50 -30.09 19.61
CA ALA A 321 -1.44 -31.09 19.54
C ALA A 321 -1.72 -32.23 18.55
N ASP A 322 -2.99 -32.50 18.20
CA ASP A 322 -3.33 -33.51 17.19
C ASP A 322 -3.00 -32.99 15.76
N ARG A 323 -3.10 -31.69 15.55
CA ARG A 323 -2.81 -31.02 14.28
C ARG A 323 -1.34 -30.64 14.13
N PHE A 324 -0.74 -30.16 15.19
CA PHE A 324 0.67 -29.71 15.25
C PHE A 324 1.35 -30.32 16.46
N ARG A 325 1.93 -31.52 16.27
CA ARG A 325 2.55 -32.32 17.34
C ARG A 325 3.70 -31.62 18.01
N ASN A 326 4.50 -30.88 17.26
CA ASN A 326 5.62 -30.09 17.75
C ASN A 326 5.76 -28.83 16.87
N PRO A 327 5.12 -27.71 17.23
CA PRO A 327 5.15 -26.47 16.45
C PRO A 327 6.57 -25.98 16.16
N ARG A 328 7.49 -26.06 17.11
CA ARG A 328 8.89 -25.62 16.93
C ARG A 328 9.61 -26.46 15.87
N ALA A 329 9.43 -27.77 15.89
CA ALA A 329 10.01 -28.66 14.88
C ALA A 329 9.39 -28.41 13.49
N PHE A 330 8.09 -28.19 13.43
CA PHE A 330 7.38 -27.85 12.18
C PHE A 330 7.91 -26.54 11.57
N PHE A 331 8.04 -25.48 12.39
CA PHE A 331 8.56 -24.20 11.91
C PHE A 331 10.02 -24.31 11.45
N ALA A 332 10.85 -25.09 12.15
CA ALA A 332 12.23 -25.36 11.74
C ALA A 332 12.27 -26.07 10.39
N ALA A 333 11.43 -27.07 10.15
CA ALA A 333 11.35 -27.80 8.88
C ALA A 333 10.85 -26.89 7.73
N MET A 334 9.84 -26.03 7.99
CA MET A 334 9.39 -25.03 7.03
C MET A 334 10.49 -24.05 6.66
N ASN A 335 11.20 -23.51 7.66
CA ASN A 335 12.32 -22.59 7.45
C ASN A 335 13.45 -23.28 6.67
N GLU A 336 13.82 -24.54 6.97
CA GLU A 336 14.82 -25.29 6.22
C GLU A 336 14.45 -25.40 4.74
N GLN A 337 13.16 -25.59 4.45
CA GLN A 337 12.62 -25.67 3.11
C GLN A 337 12.52 -24.31 2.38
N GLY A 338 12.78 -23.19 3.05
CA GLY A 338 12.72 -21.84 2.46
C GLY A 338 11.34 -21.18 2.57
N ALA A 339 10.38 -21.82 3.22
CA ALA A 339 9.04 -21.27 3.41
C ALA A 339 8.84 -20.86 4.87
N GLN A 340 8.75 -19.57 5.15
CA GLN A 340 8.46 -19.10 6.49
C GLN A 340 6.98 -19.19 6.83
N THR A 341 6.67 -19.66 8.04
CA THR A 341 5.28 -19.74 8.50
C THR A 341 4.82 -18.41 9.10
N VAL A 342 3.62 -17.94 8.71
CA VAL A 342 2.98 -16.70 9.16
C VAL A 342 1.69 -17.04 9.91
N PRO A 343 1.73 -17.21 11.25
CA PRO A 343 0.57 -17.67 12.04
C PRO A 343 -0.50 -16.60 12.22
N ASN A 344 -1.77 -16.99 12.05
CA ASN A 344 -2.94 -16.17 12.29
C ASN A 344 -3.18 -15.97 13.79
N VAL A 345 -3.33 -14.74 14.23
CA VAL A 345 -3.61 -14.37 15.63
C VAL A 345 -4.82 -13.43 15.68
N LYS A 346 -5.72 -13.67 16.65
CA LYS A 346 -6.98 -12.93 16.76
C LYS A 346 -7.12 -12.27 18.13
N PRO A 347 -7.72 -11.04 18.23
CA PRO A 347 -7.79 -10.27 19.47
C PRO A 347 -8.90 -10.68 20.42
N GLY A 348 -9.87 -11.49 19.97
CA GLY A 348 -10.98 -11.95 20.81
C GLY A 348 -10.62 -13.19 21.60
N VAL A 349 -11.08 -13.27 22.85
CA VAL A 349 -10.88 -14.38 23.78
C VAL A 349 -12.22 -14.91 24.23
N LEU A 350 -12.52 -16.17 23.90
CA LEU A 350 -13.75 -16.82 24.36
C LEU A 350 -13.84 -16.84 25.89
N LEU A 351 -15.03 -16.63 26.45
CA LEU A 351 -15.27 -16.75 27.90
C LEU A 351 -14.98 -18.17 28.41
N SER A 352 -15.04 -19.16 27.51
CA SER A 352 -14.69 -20.56 27.78
C SER A 352 -13.22 -20.91 27.53
N HIS A 353 -12.37 -19.91 27.19
CA HIS A 353 -10.96 -20.13 26.94
C HIS A 353 -10.26 -20.70 28.17
N PRO A 354 -9.38 -21.72 28.05
CA PRO A 354 -8.74 -22.34 29.21
C PRO A 354 -7.96 -21.38 30.12
N ARG A 355 -7.40 -20.30 29.51
CA ARG A 355 -6.65 -19.27 30.24
C ARG A 355 -7.45 -17.97 30.46
N PHE A 356 -8.78 -17.97 30.31
CA PHE A 356 -9.59 -16.74 30.38
C PHE A 356 -9.42 -16.00 31.72
N GLU A 357 -9.46 -16.72 32.86
CA GLU A 357 -9.30 -16.12 34.18
C GLU A 357 -7.90 -15.52 34.39
N GLU A 358 -6.87 -16.09 33.79
CA GLU A 358 -5.52 -15.54 33.79
C GLU A 358 -5.46 -14.19 33.09
N PHE A 359 -6.05 -14.11 31.89
CA PHE A 359 -6.11 -12.85 31.11
C PHE A 359 -6.95 -11.80 31.85
N ARG A 360 -8.10 -12.19 32.38
CA ARG A 360 -8.99 -11.32 33.18
C ARG A 360 -8.25 -10.73 34.38
N ALA A 361 -7.47 -11.53 35.08
CA ALA A 361 -6.71 -11.09 36.25
C ALA A 361 -5.62 -10.05 35.93
N LYS A 362 -5.16 -9.99 34.68
CA LYS A 362 -4.18 -9.00 34.17
C LYS A 362 -4.80 -7.68 33.72
N ASP A 363 -6.15 -7.56 33.74
CA ASP A 363 -6.89 -6.34 33.39
C ASP A 363 -6.59 -5.86 31.96
N VAL A 364 -6.76 -6.77 30.99
CA VAL A 364 -6.37 -6.56 29.59
C VAL A 364 -7.52 -6.27 28.63
N PHE A 365 -8.78 -6.40 29.08
CA PHE A 365 -9.95 -6.35 28.23
C PHE A 365 -10.63 -4.98 28.23
N VAL A 366 -11.30 -4.67 27.11
CA VAL A 366 -12.26 -3.56 27.00
C VAL A 366 -13.33 -3.72 28.07
N ARG A 367 -13.68 -2.65 28.78
CA ARG A 367 -14.60 -2.66 29.93
C ARG A 367 -16.02 -2.33 29.52
N ASN A 368 -16.97 -2.87 30.23
CA ASN A 368 -18.40 -2.64 30.04
C ASN A 368 -18.76 -1.20 30.45
N SER A 369 -19.54 -0.48 29.62
CA SER A 369 -19.95 0.90 29.88
C SER A 369 -20.83 1.08 31.13
N LYS A 370 -21.72 0.09 31.42
CA LYS A 370 -22.69 0.15 32.55
C LYS A 370 -22.10 -0.38 33.84
N ASN A 371 -21.14 -1.28 33.74
CA ASN A 371 -20.44 -1.85 34.92
C ASN A 371 -18.93 -1.93 34.61
N PRO A 372 -18.17 -0.87 34.89
CA PRO A 372 -16.73 -0.78 34.55
C PRO A 372 -15.85 -1.82 35.25
N ASP A 373 -16.35 -2.51 36.30
CA ASP A 373 -15.62 -3.60 36.94
C ASP A 373 -15.70 -4.91 36.13
N GLN A 374 -16.54 -4.93 35.08
CA GLN A 374 -16.68 -6.07 34.17
C GLN A 374 -16.13 -5.70 32.78
N TYR A 375 -15.77 -6.74 31.99
CA TYR A 375 -15.37 -6.61 30.61
C TYR A 375 -16.58 -6.50 29.67
N ALA A 376 -16.39 -5.85 28.54
CA ALA A 376 -17.36 -5.84 27.43
C ALA A 376 -17.32 -7.21 26.70
N VAL A 377 -18.49 -7.67 26.27
CA VAL A 377 -18.67 -8.97 25.63
C VAL A 377 -19.30 -8.79 24.27
N GLY A 378 -18.76 -9.48 23.27
CA GLY A 378 -19.31 -9.55 21.92
C GLY A 378 -19.37 -11.00 21.41
N SER A 379 -20.00 -11.19 20.25
CA SER A 379 -19.99 -12.47 19.54
C SER A 379 -18.58 -12.80 19.07
N TRP A 380 -18.19 -14.06 19.17
CA TRP A 380 -16.87 -14.53 18.74
C TRP A 380 -16.96 -15.93 18.14
N TRP A 381 -15.87 -16.40 17.52
CA TRP A 381 -15.79 -17.73 16.92
C TRP A 381 -16.01 -18.85 17.97
N GLY A 382 -17.19 -19.44 17.98
CA GLY A 382 -17.57 -20.51 18.90
C GLY A 382 -18.26 -20.08 20.18
N GLY A 383 -18.64 -18.78 20.34
CA GLY A 383 -19.38 -18.31 21.50
C GLY A 383 -19.27 -16.82 21.78
N LEU A 384 -19.38 -16.45 23.04
CA LEU A 384 -19.16 -15.08 23.50
C LEU A 384 -17.69 -14.90 23.90
N GLY A 385 -17.13 -13.72 23.59
CA GLY A 385 -15.75 -13.37 23.90
C GLY A 385 -15.60 -11.97 24.46
N ALA A 386 -14.47 -11.76 25.14
CA ALA A 386 -13.94 -10.45 25.50
C ALA A 386 -12.79 -10.07 24.55
N PHE A 387 -12.51 -8.78 24.43
CA PHE A 387 -11.56 -8.25 23.44
C PHE A 387 -10.46 -7.46 24.14
N TRP A 388 -9.22 -7.63 23.67
CA TRP A 388 -8.05 -6.92 24.18
C TRP A 388 -8.16 -5.42 23.98
N ASP A 389 -7.83 -4.64 25.02
CA ASP A 389 -7.71 -3.18 24.94
C ASP A 389 -6.25 -2.78 24.69
N TYR A 390 -5.86 -2.66 23.41
CA TYR A 390 -4.47 -2.28 23.06
C TYR A 390 -4.12 -0.83 23.40
N THR A 391 -5.09 -0.02 23.85
CA THR A 391 -4.82 1.31 24.41
C THR A 391 -4.35 1.24 25.87
N ASN A 392 -4.44 0.06 26.52
CA ASN A 392 -4.00 -0.20 27.87
C ASN A 392 -2.53 -0.70 27.88
N PRO A 393 -1.60 0.02 28.54
CA PRO A 393 -0.20 -0.42 28.63
C PRO A 393 -0.03 -1.84 29.23
N LYS A 394 -0.88 -2.25 30.18
CA LYS A 394 -0.85 -3.61 30.73
C LYS A 394 -1.23 -4.65 29.70
N ALA A 395 -2.25 -4.35 28.89
CA ALA A 395 -2.69 -5.25 27.84
C ALA A 395 -1.62 -5.39 26.74
N ARG A 396 -0.97 -4.29 26.34
CA ARG A 396 0.16 -4.35 25.39
C ARG A 396 1.30 -5.22 25.89
N ARG A 397 1.69 -5.08 27.16
CA ARG A 397 2.75 -5.91 27.75
C ARG A 397 2.35 -7.40 27.75
N ALA A 398 1.16 -7.70 28.26
CA ALA A 398 0.68 -9.08 28.34
C ALA A 398 0.54 -9.70 26.93
N TRP A 399 0.07 -8.93 25.94
CA TRP A 399 -0.01 -9.40 24.54
C TRP A 399 1.36 -9.79 23.99
N LYS A 400 2.39 -8.96 24.19
CA LYS A 400 3.75 -9.26 23.76
C LYS A 400 4.29 -10.53 24.43
N ASP A 401 4.08 -10.68 25.76
CA ASP A 401 4.52 -11.85 26.50
C ASP A 401 3.89 -13.13 25.93
N TYR A 402 2.55 -13.15 25.73
CA TYR A 402 1.85 -14.31 25.20
C TYR A 402 2.15 -14.60 23.72
N LEU A 403 2.32 -13.56 22.91
CA LEU A 403 2.70 -13.70 21.51
C LEU A 403 4.10 -14.29 21.38
N THR A 404 5.03 -13.86 22.23
CA THR A 404 6.39 -14.39 22.26
C THR A 404 6.37 -15.87 22.70
N GLU A 405 5.74 -16.18 23.84
CA GLU A 405 5.64 -17.54 24.38
C GLU A 405 5.04 -18.53 23.37
N SER A 406 3.93 -18.15 22.72
CA SER A 406 3.14 -19.08 21.92
C SER A 406 3.48 -19.10 20.44
N ILE A 407 4.04 -18.02 19.88
CA ILE A 407 4.25 -17.83 18.44
C ILE A 407 5.72 -17.58 18.10
N ILE A 408 6.33 -16.49 18.63
CA ILE A 408 7.66 -16.09 18.21
C ILE A 408 8.72 -17.14 18.62
N ASP A 409 8.59 -17.71 19.81
CA ASP A 409 9.44 -18.78 20.31
C ASP A 409 9.39 -20.09 19.48
N THR A 410 8.37 -20.24 18.60
CA THR A 410 8.34 -21.37 17.66
C THR A 410 9.35 -21.21 16.53
N GLY A 411 9.89 -20.01 16.30
CA GLY A 411 10.95 -19.73 15.30
C GLY A 411 10.46 -18.90 14.11
N THR A 412 9.51 -17.98 14.33
CA THR A 412 9.03 -17.02 13.32
C THR A 412 9.21 -15.57 13.78
N ASP A 413 9.45 -14.68 12.84
CA ASP A 413 9.41 -13.22 13.00
C ASP A 413 8.19 -12.59 12.27
N SER A 414 7.18 -13.40 12.01
CA SER A 414 6.01 -13.06 11.20
C SER A 414 4.73 -13.31 11.98
N VAL A 415 3.76 -12.40 11.84
CA VAL A 415 2.45 -12.47 12.52
C VAL A 415 1.34 -12.03 11.56
N TRP A 416 0.24 -12.80 11.51
CA TRP A 416 -0.94 -12.49 10.72
C TRP A 416 -2.09 -12.11 11.66
N ASN A 417 -2.36 -10.81 11.82
CA ASN A 417 -3.46 -10.26 12.60
C ASN A 417 -4.78 -10.33 11.80
N ASP A 418 -5.77 -11.00 12.37
CA ASP A 418 -7.03 -11.28 11.72
C ASP A 418 -8.23 -11.06 12.65
N ASN A 419 -9.44 -10.86 12.09
CA ASN A 419 -10.69 -10.53 12.82
C ASN A 419 -10.49 -9.42 13.88
N CYS A 420 -9.74 -8.39 13.54
CA CYS A 420 -9.36 -7.30 14.43
C CYS A 420 -10.17 -6.00 14.20
N GLU A 421 -11.36 -6.11 13.60
CA GLU A 421 -12.29 -5.01 13.33
C GLU A 421 -13.05 -4.56 14.58
N TYR A 422 -13.20 -5.42 15.58
CA TYR A 422 -13.96 -5.17 16.82
C TYR A 422 -15.46 -4.87 16.56
N ASP A 423 -15.99 -5.30 15.43
CA ASP A 423 -17.34 -4.97 14.99
C ASP A 423 -18.44 -5.68 15.78
N SER A 424 -18.13 -6.78 16.46
CA SER A 424 -19.03 -7.49 17.37
C SER A 424 -19.20 -6.80 18.73
N LEU A 425 -18.36 -5.81 19.08
CA LEU A 425 -18.58 -4.94 20.23
C LEU A 425 -19.57 -3.82 19.85
N LEU A 426 -20.85 -4.07 20.04
CA LEU A 426 -21.93 -3.17 19.64
C LEU A 426 -22.10 -1.94 20.53
N ASP A 427 -21.65 -2.02 21.81
CA ASP A 427 -21.71 -0.93 22.77
C ASP A 427 -20.57 0.07 22.46
N LYS A 428 -20.92 1.17 21.75
CA LYS A 428 -19.98 2.24 21.40
C LYS A 428 -19.40 2.97 22.62
N ASP A 429 -20.09 2.91 23.76
CA ASP A 429 -19.67 3.53 25.02
C ASP A 429 -18.79 2.61 25.87
N ALA A 430 -18.54 1.36 25.44
CA ALA A 430 -17.61 0.44 26.11
C ALA A 430 -16.25 1.15 26.31
N ILE A 431 -15.70 1.00 27.54
CA ILE A 431 -14.60 1.83 28.04
C ILE A 431 -13.26 1.22 27.66
N VAL A 432 -12.37 2.06 27.15
CA VAL A 432 -10.96 1.74 26.89
C VAL A 432 -10.04 2.65 27.70
N ASN A 433 -8.82 2.18 27.95
CA ASN A 433 -7.88 2.87 28.85
C ASN A 433 -7.33 4.18 28.27
N PHE A 434 -7.05 4.24 26.98
CA PHE A 434 -6.46 5.39 26.28
C PHE A 434 -5.22 5.92 26.99
N ASP A 435 -4.28 5.03 27.33
CA ASP A 435 -3.06 5.37 28.07
C ASP A 435 -3.33 6.20 29.35
N GLY A 436 -4.41 5.84 30.08
CA GLY A 436 -4.83 6.48 31.32
C GLY A 436 -5.68 7.72 31.18
N LYS A 437 -5.95 8.21 29.96
CA LYS A 437 -6.88 9.33 29.72
C LYS A 437 -8.33 8.89 29.85
N GLY A 438 -8.62 7.64 29.50
CA GLY A 438 -9.97 7.13 29.32
C GLY A 438 -10.57 7.53 27.96
N GLY A 439 -11.32 6.61 27.37
CA GLY A 439 -12.00 6.79 26.11
C GLY A 439 -13.05 5.72 25.90
N THR A 440 -13.63 5.66 24.71
CA THR A 440 -14.62 4.68 24.34
C THR A 440 -14.22 3.88 23.10
N ILE A 441 -14.81 2.70 22.95
CA ILE A 441 -14.59 1.89 21.74
C ILE A 441 -15.13 2.63 20.50
N GLY A 442 -16.21 3.41 20.63
CA GLY A 442 -16.72 4.24 19.55
C GLY A 442 -15.72 5.27 19.03
N GLN A 443 -14.84 5.77 19.91
CA GLN A 443 -13.79 6.72 19.56
C GLN A 443 -12.55 6.06 18.96
N LEU A 444 -12.14 4.87 19.46
CA LEU A 444 -10.81 4.32 19.23
C LEU A 444 -10.81 2.95 18.51
N LYS A 445 -11.99 2.41 18.18
CA LYS A 445 -12.12 1.08 17.58
C LYS A 445 -11.18 0.81 16.40
N PRO A 446 -11.09 1.69 15.38
CA PRO A 446 -10.25 1.42 14.22
C PRO A 446 -8.75 1.42 14.52
N LEU A 447 -8.35 2.01 15.64
CA LEU A 447 -6.96 2.08 16.07
C LEU A 447 -6.47 0.78 16.74
N MET A 448 -7.38 -0.08 17.19
CA MET A 448 -7.03 -1.34 17.87
C MET A 448 -6.20 -2.27 16.99
N SER A 449 -6.57 -2.42 15.71
CA SER A 449 -5.80 -3.22 14.75
C SER A 449 -4.42 -2.63 14.46
N THR A 450 -4.33 -1.31 14.32
CA THR A 450 -3.04 -0.62 14.09
C THR A 450 -2.11 -0.76 15.29
N LEU A 451 -2.63 -0.64 16.52
CA LEU A 451 -1.85 -0.87 17.75
C LEU A 451 -1.45 -2.35 17.90
N MET A 452 -2.34 -3.29 17.55
CA MET A 452 -2.03 -4.72 17.52
C MET A 452 -0.84 -5.03 16.60
N CYS A 453 -0.76 -4.37 15.42
CA CYS A 453 0.38 -4.51 14.50
C CYS A 453 1.66 -3.93 15.09
N LYS A 454 1.59 -2.71 15.66
CA LYS A 454 2.73 -2.08 16.33
C LYS A 454 3.34 -3.00 17.39
N ILE A 455 2.52 -3.48 18.32
CA ILE A 455 3.01 -4.33 19.42
C ILE A 455 3.46 -5.71 18.96
N GLY A 456 2.88 -6.25 17.87
CA GLY A 456 3.37 -7.47 17.23
C GLY A 456 4.79 -7.29 16.67
N GLY A 457 5.04 -6.19 15.97
CA GLY A 457 6.38 -5.84 15.49
C GLY A 457 7.38 -5.59 16.63
N GLU A 458 6.95 -4.91 17.69
CA GLU A 458 7.77 -4.71 18.90
C GLU A 458 8.14 -6.04 19.58
N ALA A 459 7.20 -6.97 19.71
CA ALA A 459 7.47 -8.28 20.29
C ALA A 459 8.53 -9.06 19.50
N VAL A 460 8.47 -9.01 18.15
CA VAL A 460 9.51 -9.60 17.30
C VAL A 460 10.87 -8.94 17.55
N LEU A 461 10.93 -7.61 17.60
CA LEU A 461 12.18 -6.87 17.81
C LEU A 461 12.75 -7.00 19.23
N GLU A 462 11.90 -7.13 20.25
CA GLU A 462 12.33 -7.42 21.63
C GLU A 462 12.97 -8.83 21.73
N HIS A 463 12.45 -9.79 20.97
CA HIS A 463 12.97 -11.16 20.90
C HIS A 463 14.22 -11.27 20.03
N ASN A 464 14.22 -10.64 18.85
CA ASN A 464 15.34 -10.59 17.92
C ASN A 464 15.52 -9.17 17.35
N PRO A 465 16.39 -8.34 17.92
CA PRO A 465 16.57 -6.94 17.49
C PRO A 465 17.04 -6.75 16.06
N ASP A 466 17.67 -7.76 15.46
CA ASP A 466 18.15 -7.68 14.09
C ASP A 466 17.09 -8.10 13.06
N ALA A 467 16.02 -8.78 13.47
CA ALA A 467 14.98 -9.21 12.55
C ALA A 467 14.25 -8.03 11.86
N ARG A 468 13.81 -8.25 10.63
CA ARG A 468 12.84 -7.39 9.94
C ARG A 468 11.45 -8.02 10.09
N PRO A 469 10.59 -7.50 10.98
CA PRO A 469 9.27 -8.09 11.23
C PRO A 469 8.42 -8.16 9.95
N TYR A 470 7.69 -9.24 9.79
CA TYR A 470 6.65 -9.35 8.77
C TYR A 470 5.28 -9.44 9.45
N ILE A 471 4.60 -8.31 9.49
CA ILE A 471 3.25 -8.21 10.08
C ILE A 471 2.24 -8.10 8.94
N VAL A 472 1.22 -8.93 8.97
CA VAL A 472 0.08 -8.89 8.05
C VAL A 472 -1.17 -8.56 8.85
N CYS A 473 -2.05 -7.71 8.33
CA CYS A 473 -3.27 -7.31 9.03
C CYS A 473 -4.45 -7.16 8.07
N ARG A 474 -5.62 -7.70 8.48
CA ARG A 474 -6.85 -7.56 7.70
C ARG A 474 -7.43 -6.16 7.83
N SER A 475 -7.55 -5.66 9.04
CA SER A 475 -8.09 -4.35 9.36
C SER A 475 -6.98 -3.30 9.51
N GLY A 476 -7.35 -2.04 9.60
CA GLY A 476 -6.41 -0.95 9.84
C GLY A 476 -7.07 0.42 9.85
N SER A 477 -6.34 1.37 10.43
CA SER A 477 -6.65 2.79 10.32
C SER A 477 -5.57 3.52 9.54
N ALA A 478 -5.72 4.83 9.34
CA ALA A 478 -4.62 5.69 8.92
C ALA A 478 -3.36 5.40 9.76
N GLY A 479 -2.20 5.29 9.12
CA GLY A 479 -0.93 4.95 9.79
C GLY A 479 -0.61 3.45 9.87
N ILE A 480 -1.51 2.55 9.43
CA ILE A 480 -1.27 1.09 9.40
C ILE A 480 -0.05 0.72 8.55
N GLN A 481 0.21 1.49 7.48
CA GLN A 481 1.33 1.29 6.55
C GLN A 481 2.71 1.27 7.24
N LYS A 482 2.83 1.89 8.41
CA LYS A 482 4.08 1.87 9.19
C LYS A 482 4.48 0.48 9.66
N TYR A 483 3.50 -0.40 9.81
CA TYR A 483 3.67 -1.65 10.55
C TYR A 483 3.36 -2.89 9.74
N ALA A 484 2.41 -2.82 8.80
CA ALA A 484 1.84 -4.02 8.22
C ALA A 484 1.65 -3.96 6.71
N GLN A 485 1.78 -5.13 6.08
CA GLN A 485 1.15 -5.46 4.81
C GLN A 485 -0.33 -5.77 5.08
N THR A 486 -1.22 -5.36 4.18
CA THR A 486 -2.66 -5.58 4.33
C THR A 486 -3.25 -6.32 3.13
N TRP A 487 -4.50 -6.80 3.24
CA TRP A 487 -5.21 -7.40 2.12
C TRP A 487 -6.69 -7.02 2.10
N CYS A 488 -7.35 -7.23 0.97
CA CYS A 488 -8.73 -6.85 0.74
C CYS A 488 -9.76 -7.71 1.51
N GLY A 489 -9.35 -8.40 2.57
CA GLY A 489 -10.23 -9.26 3.39
C GLY A 489 -10.78 -10.47 2.64
N ASP A 490 -11.93 -10.95 3.10
CA ASP A 490 -12.55 -12.21 2.69
C ASP A 490 -13.39 -12.01 1.42
N ASN A 491 -12.72 -11.88 0.26
CA ASN A 491 -13.34 -11.63 -1.03
C ASN A 491 -14.06 -12.88 -1.58
N ASP A 492 -15.10 -12.67 -2.40
CA ASP A 492 -15.84 -13.76 -3.04
C ASP A 492 -15.16 -14.21 -4.34
N THR A 493 -15.33 -15.50 -4.69
CA THR A 493 -14.79 -16.09 -5.93
C THR A 493 -15.66 -15.71 -7.13
N ALA A 494 -15.31 -14.60 -7.79
CA ALA A 494 -16.06 -14.11 -8.94
C ALA A 494 -15.19 -13.25 -9.88
N TRP A 495 -15.56 -13.20 -11.17
CA TRP A 495 -14.95 -12.29 -12.16
C TRP A 495 -15.10 -10.82 -11.77
N GLU A 496 -16.22 -10.45 -11.16
CA GLU A 496 -16.45 -9.09 -10.68
C GLU A 496 -15.49 -8.73 -9.56
N THR A 497 -15.16 -9.65 -8.67
CA THR A 497 -14.17 -9.48 -7.61
C THR A 497 -12.77 -9.29 -8.19
N LEU A 498 -12.34 -10.14 -9.11
CA LEU A 498 -11.06 -9.95 -9.83
C LEU A 498 -10.98 -8.54 -10.43
N ARG A 499 -12.04 -8.11 -11.10
CA ARG A 499 -12.09 -6.81 -11.76
C ARG A 499 -11.99 -5.65 -10.77
N TYR A 500 -12.80 -5.65 -9.72
CA TYR A 500 -12.89 -4.53 -8.78
C TYR A 500 -11.84 -4.57 -7.65
N ASN A 501 -11.10 -5.66 -7.48
CA ASN A 501 -9.90 -5.63 -6.65
C ASN A 501 -8.83 -4.69 -7.22
N ILE A 502 -8.81 -4.42 -8.54
CA ILE A 502 -7.85 -3.47 -9.14
C ILE A 502 -8.03 -2.05 -8.58
N PRO A 503 -9.21 -1.39 -8.72
CA PRO A 503 -9.41 -0.06 -8.15
C PRO A 503 -9.35 -0.05 -6.62
N MET A 504 -9.67 -1.14 -5.93
CA MET A 504 -9.55 -1.25 -4.48
C MET A 504 -8.09 -1.18 -4.04
N ILE A 505 -7.20 -1.97 -4.63
CA ILE A 505 -5.76 -1.99 -4.30
C ILE A 505 -5.08 -0.67 -4.72
N THR A 506 -5.39 -0.15 -5.92
CA THR A 506 -4.82 1.13 -6.36
C THR A 506 -5.34 2.31 -5.53
N GLY A 507 -6.58 2.25 -5.05
CA GLY A 507 -7.18 3.20 -4.11
C GLY A 507 -6.51 3.15 -2.73
N MET A 508 -6.15 1.95 -2.25
CA MET A 508 -5.35 1.79 -1.02
C MET A 508 -3.96 2.40 -1.19
N GLY A 509 -3.31 2.20 -2.33
CA GLY A 509 -2.05 2.86 -2.66
C GLY A 509 -2.15 4.39 -2.61
N LEU A 510 -3.23 4.97 -3.17
CA LEU A 510 -3.52 6.42 -3.07
C LEU A 510 -3.88 6.86 -1.64
N SER A 511 -4.24 5.93 -0.76
CA SER A 511 -4.48 6.16 0.66
C SER A 511 -3.23 5.96 1.54
N GLY A 512 -2.04 5.87 0.92
CA GLY A 512 -0.76 5.73 1.62
C GLY A 512 -0.40 4.32 2.06
N GLN A 513 -1.19 3.29 1.67
CA GLN A 513 -0.91 1.89 1.92
C GLN A 513 -0.48 1.19 0.62
N PRO A 514 0.80 1.20 0.27
CA PRO A 514 1.31 0.59 -0.97
C PRO A 514 1.36 -0.93 -0.91
N ASN A 515 1.39 -1.53 0.29
CA ASN A 515 1.57 -2.95 0.55
C ASN A 515 0.23 -3.67 0.72
N GLU A 516 -0.61 -3.64 -0.32
CA GLU A 516 -1.94 -4.24 -0.35
C GLU A 516 -2.00 -5.37 -1.37
N GLY A 517 -2.93 -6.32 -1.19
CA GLY A 517 -3.26 -7.34 -2.17
C GLY A 517 -4.59 -8.00 -1.85
N ALA A 518 -5.05 -8.91 -2.70
CA ALA A 518 -6.26 -9.68 -2.50
C ALA A 518 -5.93 -11.18 -2.31
N ASP A 519 -6.86 -11.96 -1.78
CA ASP A 519 -6.76 -13.40 -1.84
C ASP A 519 -7.02 -13.88 -3.26
N ILE A 520 -5.97 -14.42 -3.88
CA ILE A 520 -5.96 -14.81 -5.29
C ILE A 520 -6.70 -16.12 -5.48
N GLY A 521 -7.68 -16.11 -6.38
CA GLY A 521 -8.60 -17.20 -6.60
C GLY A 521 -9.92 -17.05 -5.85
N GLY A 522 -10.02 -16.05 -4.94
CA GLY A 522 -11.16 -15.82 -4.05
C GLY A 522 -11.08 -16.61 -2.76
N PHE A 523 -11.50 -15.98 -1.66
CA PHE A 523 -11.53 -16.61 -0.34
C PHE A 523 -12.83 -17.38 -0.10
N ALA A 524 -13.97 -16.72 -0.28
CA ALA A 524 -15.32 -17.25 -0.04
C ALA A 524 -15.94 -17.80 -1.33
N GLY A 525 -16.96 -18.65 -1.19
CA GLY A 525 -17.68 -19.26 -2.30
C GLY A 525 -17.05 -20.56 -2.81
N PRO A 526 -17.38 -20.99 -4.04
CA PRO A 526 -16.82 -22.18 -4.66
C PRO A 526 -15.39 -21.93 -5.15
N ALA A 527 -14.66 -23.00 -5.46
CA ALA A 527 -13.38 -22.87 -6.15
C ALA A 527 -13.54 -22.11 -7.49
N PRO A 528 -12.55 -21.29 -7.90
CA PRO A 528 -12.60 -20.57 -9.18
C PRO A 528 -12.60 -21.57 -10.36
N ASP A 529 -13.26 -21.21 -11.47
CA ASP A 529 -13.07 -21.93 -12.71
C ASP A 529 -11.65 -21.72 -13.27
N GLU A 530 -11.26 -22.57 -14.24
CA GLU A 530 -9.90 -22.60 -14.77
C GLU A 530 -9.45 -21.26 -15.36
N GLU A 531 -10.31 -20.59 -16.15
CA GLU A 531 -9.97 -19.31 -16.76
C GLU A 531 -9.87 -18.21 -15.71
N LEU A 532 -10.83 -18.11 -14.81
CA LEU A 532 -10.83 -17.15 -13.72
C LEU A 532 -9.56 -17.27 -12.88
N PHE A 533 -9.17 -18.49 -12.51
CA PHE A 533 -7.98 -18.71 -11.70
C PHE A 533 -6.70 -18.28 -12.43
N VAL A 534 -6.53 -18.67 -13.70
CA VAL A 534 -5.38 -18.22 -14.51
C VAL A 534 -5.32 -16.69 -14.56
N ARG A 535 -6.44 -16.02 -14.86
CA ARG A 535 -6.49 -14.56 -14.95
C ARG A 535 -6.23 -13.89 -13.62
N TRP A 536 -6.71 -14.49 -12.51
CA TRP A 536 -6.45 -13.96 -11.18
C TRP A 536 -4.97 -14.06 -10.78
N VAL A 537 -4.33 -15.19 -11.09
CA VAL A 537 -2.87 -15.31 -10.89
C VAL A 537 -2.11 -14.31 -11.76
N GLN A 538 -2.49 -14.13 -13.02
CA GLN A 538 -1.89 -13.14 -13.94
C GLN A 538 -2.04 -11.69 -13.45
N ASN A 539 -3.10 -11.36 -12.74
CA ASN A 539 -3.25 -10.08 -12.04
C ASN A 539 -2.42 -10.07 -10.75
N GLY A 540 -2.55 -11.11 -9.93
CA GLY A 540 -1.96 -11.22 -8.62
C GLY A 540 -0.44 -11.05 -8.58
N ILE A 541 0.26 -11.48 -9.63
CA ILE A 541 1.73 -11.33 -9.71
C ILE A 541 2.21 -9.87 -9.69
N PHE A 542 1.32 -8.91 -9.93
CA PHE A 542 1.61 -7.46 -9.85
C PHE A 542 1.11 -6.82 -8.56
N GLN A 543 0.36 -7.55 -7.73
CA GLN A 543 -0.04 -7.06 -6.41
C GLN A 543 1.15 -7.12 -5.45
N PRO A 544 1.36 -6.12 -4.58
CA PRO A 544 2.44 -6.15 -3.57
C PRO A 544 2.37 -7.38 -2.68
N ARG A 545 1.20 -7.71 -2.11
CA ARG A 545 0.96 -9.00 -1.45
C ARG A 545 0.49 -10.02 -2.49
N PHE A 546 1.20 -11.15 -2.59
CA PHE A 546 0.88 -12.25 -3.49
C PHE A 546 0.60 -13.53 -2.71
N SER A 547 -0.68 -13.80 -2.43
CA SER A 547 -1.12 -14.98 -1.69
C SER A 547 -2.30 -15.66 -2.38
N ILE A 548 -2.17 -16.96 -2.62
CA ILE A 548 -3.29 -17.82 -3.03
C ILE A 548 -3.87 -18.38 -1.74
N HIS A 549 -5.10 -18.00 -1.41
CA HIS A 549 -5.77 -18.35 -0.16
C HIS A 549 -7.25 -18.60 -0.35
N SER A 550 -7.78 -19.60 0.30
CA SER A 550 -9.19 -20.01 0.18
C SER A 550 -9.78 -20.59 1.47
N ALA A 551 -11.08 -20.40 1.62
CA ALA A 551 -11.96 -21.08 2.56
C ALA A 551 -13.17 -21.64 1.79
N SER A 552 -12.91 -22.42 0.73
CA SER A 552 -13.95 -22.91 -0.16
C SER A 552 -14.99 -23.74 0.59
N SER A 553 -16.28 -23.45 0.34
CA SER A 553 -17.40 -24.05 1.05
C SER A 553 -17.56 -25.58 0.80
N ASP A 554 -16.94 -26.07 -0.27
CA ASP A 554 -16.92 -27.48 -0.66
C ASP A 554 -15.62 -28.20 -0.24
N ASN A 555 -14.79 -27.58 0.59
CA ASN A 555 -13.46 -28.00 1.00
C ASN A 555 -12.48 -28.18 -0.16
N THR A 556 -12.72 -27.59 -1.32
CA THR A 556 -11.74 -27.50 -2.39
C THR A 556 -10.60 -26.57 -1.98
N VAL A 557 -9.38 -26.97 -2.23
CA VAL A 557 -8.20 -26.14 -1.97
C VAL A 557 -7.78 -25.46 -3.27
N THR A 558 -7.68 -24.11 -3.25
CA THR A 558 -7.16 -23.36 -4.40
C THR A 558 -5.64 -23.42 -4.39
N GLU A 559 -5.07 -24.14 -5.36
CA GLU A 559 -3.63 -24.38 -5.45
C GLU A 559 -3.12 -24.11 -6.88
N PRO A 560 -1.85 -23.69 -7.06
CA PRO A 560 -1.30 -23.37 -8.37
C PRO A 560 -1.40 -24.48 -9.41
N TRP A 561 -1.47 -25.75 -8.97
CA TRP A 561 -1.51 -26.95 -9.83
C TRP A 561 -2.90 -27.56 -10.00
N MET A 562 -3.96 -26.93 -9.48
CA MET A 562 -5.31 -27.51 -9.52
C MET A 562 -5.82 -27.74 -10.96
N TYR A 563 -5.37 -26.96 -11.94
CA TYR A 563 -5.72 -27.10 -13.35
C TYR A 563 -4.50 -27.50 -14.19
N ARG A 564 -4.37 -28.78 -14.46
CA ARG A 564 -3.21 -29.37 -15.15
C ARG A 564 -3.00 -28.82 -16.57
N ALA A 565 -4.06 -28.55 -17.32
CA ALA A 565 -3.96 -28.00 -18.68
C ALA A 565 -3.38 -26.56 -18.67
N SER A 566 -3.70 -25.77 -17.67
CA SER A 566 -3.27 -24.37 -17.55
C SER A 566 -2.02 -24.17 -16.66
N LEU A 567 -1.49 -25.27 -16.10
CA LEU A 567 -0.32 -25.25 -15.22
C LEU A 567 0.87 -24.43 -15.79
N PRO A 568 1.23 -24.54 -17.09
CA PRO A 568 2.33 -23.76 -17.65
C PRO A 568 2.07 -22.24 -17.62
N PHE A 569 0.83 -21.80 -17.78
CA PHE A 569 0.48 -20.38 -17.76
C PHE A 569 0.60 -19.80 -16.35
N ILE A 570 0.11 -20.53 -15.35
CA ILE A 570 0.20 -20.18 -13.94
C ILE A 570 1.66 -20.13 -13.49
N ARG A 571 2.44 -21.18 -13.82
CA ARG A 571 3.86 -21.25 -13.48
C ARG A 571 4.65 -20.09 -14.08
N ASN A 572 4.48 -19.83 -15.39
CA ASN A 572 5.19 -18.77 -16.07
C ASN A 572 4.85 -17.37 -15.51
N ALA A 573 3.59 -17.16 -15.10
CA ALA A 573 3.19 -15.92 -14.45
C ALA A 573 3.90 -15.74 -13.11
N ILE A 574 3.92 -16.77 -12.26
CA ILE A 574 4.59 -16.71 -10.95
C ILE A 574 6.12 -16.54 -11.12
N LEU A 575 6.74 -17.26 -12.06
CA LEU A 575 8.17 -17.11 -12.38
C LEU A 575 8.50 -15.70 -12.89
N LEU A 576 7.59 -15.05 -13.64
CA LEU A 576 7.78 -13.66 -14.08
C LEU A 576 7.87 -12.71 -12.87
N ARG A 577 7.02 -12.90 -11.83
CA ARG A 577 7.11 -12.10 -10.59
C ARG A 577 8.49 -12.21 -9.95
N TYR A 578 9.04 -13.41 -9.87
CA TYR A 578 10.36 -13.62 -9.28
C TYR A 578 11.49 -13.04 -10.14
N ARG A 579 11.36 -13.09 -11.46
CA ARG A 579 12.28 -12.37 -12.35
C ARG A 579 12.20 -10.85 -12.17
N LEU A 580 11.03 -10.31 -11.86
CA LEU A 580 10.83 -8.87 -11.58
C LEU A 580 11.27 -8.46 -10.17
N LEU A 581 11.87 -9.34 -9.35
CA LEU A 581 12.31 -9.03 -7.99
C LEU A 581 13.15 -7.75 -7.88
N PRO A 582 14.18 -7.48 -8.72
CA PRO A 582 14.94 -6.24 -8.61
C PRO A 582 14.10 -4.98 -8.83
N TYR A 583 13.14 -5.04 -9.74
CA TYR A 583 12.21 -3.95 -10.02
C TYR A 583 11.19 -3.78 -8.88
N LEU A 584 10.57 -4.87 -8.42
CA LEU A 584 9.59 -4.88 -7.33
C LEU A 584 10.21 -4.39 -6.01
N TYR A 585 11.41 -4.88 -5.66
CA TYR A 585 12.06 -4.50 -4.40
C TYR A 585 12.54 -3.04 -4.41
N SER A 586 12.95 -2.53 -5.57
CA SER A 586 13.24 -1.10 -5.74
C SER A 586 11.98 -0.23 -5.62
N ALA A 587 10.83 -0.71 -6.10
CA ALA A 587 9.55 -0.03 -5.92
C ALA A 587 9.09 -0.06 -4.46
N GLU A 588 9.33 -1.15 -3.73
CA GLU A 588 9.09 -1.26 -2.28
C GLU A 588 9.96 -0.27 -1.50
N TYR A 589 11.22 -0.12 -1.89
CA TYR A 589 12.10 0.90 -1.32
C TYR A 589 11.61 2.32 -1.64
N GLU A 590 11.16 2.63 -2.86
CA GLU A 590 10.55 3.92 -3.21
C GLU A 590 9.32 4.20 -2.34
N ALA A 591 8.47 3.18 -2.14
CA ALA A 591 7.30 3.26 -1.26
C ALA A 591 7.69 3.59 0.19
N ASN A 592 8.70 2.94 0.73
CA ASN A 592 9.24 3.24 2.07
C ASN A 592 9.77 4.66 2.20
N GLN A 593 10.35 5.24 1.15
CA GLN A 593 10.90 6.61 1.19
C GLN A 593 9.86 7.70 1.00
N THR A 594 8.85 7.46 0.15
CA THR A 594 7.94 8.52 -0.34
C THR A 594 6.45 8.20 -0.18
N GLY A 595 6.10 6.96 0.19
CA GLY A 595 4.72 6.49 0.17
C GLY A 595 4.18 6.12 -1.22
N ALA A 596 5.03 6.17 -2.27
CA ALA A 596 4.60 5.89 -3.63
C ALA A 596 3.96 4.49 -3.74
N PRO A 597 2.79 4.34 -4.40
CA PRO A 597 2.19 3.03 -4.63
C PRO A 597 3.10 2.14 -5.48
N ILE A 598 3.07 0.82 -5.24
CA ILE A 598 3.75 -0.18 -6.09
C ILE A 598 2.84 -0.54 -7.26
N MET A 599 1.56 -0.88 -6.97
CA MET A 599 0.49 -0.97 -7.96
C MET A 599 -0.17 0.39 -8.06
N ARG A 600 0.10 1.15 -9.13
CA ARG A 600 -0.24 2.56 -9.25
C ARG A 600 -1.45 2.78 -10.14
N ALA A 601 -2.44 3.53 -9.66
CA ALA A 601 -3.48 4.08 -10.53
C ALA A 601 -2.85 4.95 -11.64
N LEU A 602 -3.40 4.93 -12.85
CA LEU A 602 -2.85 5.72 -13.96
C LEU A 602 -2.78 7.21 -13.63
N VAL A 603 -3.78 7.74 -12.95
CA VAL A 603 -3.84 9.15 -12.54
C VAL A 603 -2.67 9.58 -11.64
N TYR A 604 -2.02 8.65 -10.93
CA TYR A 604 -0.85 8.97 -10.09
C TYR A 604 0.37 9.44 -10.90
N GLU A 605 0.55 8.89 -12.10
CA GLU A 605 1.65 9.25 -13.01
C GLU A 605 1.19 10.19 -14.14
N PHE A 606 -0.09 10.16 -14.51
CA PHE A 606 -0.69 10.89 -15.64
C PHE A 606 -1.87 11.74 -15.18
N GLN A 607 -1.63 12.59 -14.18
CA GLN A 607 -2.65 13.40 -13.52
C GLN A 607 -3.37 14.36 -14.48
N GLU A 608 -2.68 14.83 -15.52
CA GLU A 608 -3.23 15.78 -16.50
C GLU A 608 -4.00 15.11 -17.64
N ASP A 609 -3.97 13.77 -17.71
CA ASP A 609 -4.68 13.02 -18.73
C ASP A 609 -6.12 12.72 -18.26
N PRO A 610 -7.16 13.30 -18.91
CA PRO A 610 -8.55 13.13 -18.49
C PRO A 610 -9.03 11.67 -18.50
N GLN A 611 -8.52 10.85 -19.42
CA GLN A 611 -8.88 9.43 -19.47
C GLN A 611 -8.25 8.66 -18.31
N ALA A 612 -6.98 8.96 -17.97
CA ALA A 612 -6.29 8.36 -16.83
C ALA A 612 -6.93 8.73 -15.48
N GLN A 613 -7.59 9.89 -15.39
CA GLN A 613 -8.31 10.33 -14.20
C GLN A 613 -9.52 9.45 -13.88
N ASP A 614 -10.15 8.85 -14.86
CA ASP A 614 -11.35 8.00 -14.70
C ASP A 614 -11.04 6.50 -14.88
N GLU A 615 -9.79 6.14 -15.28
CA GLU A 615 -9.42 4.75 -15.48
C GLU A 615 -9.30 3.97 -14.16
N SER A 616 -10.01 2.85 -14.08
CA SER A 616 -10.10 2.04 -12.86
C SER A 616 -9.46 0.66 -12.99
N PHE A 617 -9.31 0.13 -14.22
CA PHE A 617 -9.01 -1.30 -14.44
C PHE A 617 -7.64 -1.56 -15.08
N GLU A 618 -6.94 -0.48 -15.43
CA GLU A 618 -5.56 -0.50 -15.87
C GLU A 618 -4.69 0.23 -14.85
N PHE A 619 -3.48 -0.23 -14.67
CA PHE A 619 -2.59 0.33 -13.66
C PHE A 619 -1.13 0.22 -14.10
N LEU A 620 -0.26 0.93 -13.42
CA LEU A 620 1.18 0.76 -13.55
C LEU A 620 1.72 -0.14 -12.43
N PHE A 621 2.57 -1.08 -12.78
CA PHE A 621 3.44 -1.78 -11.84
C PHE A 621 4.77 -1.02 -11.75
N GLY A 622 5.05 -0.43 -10.58
CA GLY A 622 6.08 0.58 -10.45
C GLY A 622 5.75 1.81 -11.31
N ARG A 623 6.76 2.40 -11.97
CA ARG A 623 6.61 3.63 -12.77
C ARG A 623 6.39 3.39 -14.25
N ASP A 624 6.82 2.25 -14.78
CA ASP A 624 7.13 2.13 -16.21
C ASP A 624 6.49 0.92 -16.91
N ILE A 625 5.78 0.05 -16.16
CA ILE A 625 5.08 -1.11 -16.74
C ILE A 625 3.58 -0.91 -16.62
N LEU A 626 2.90 -0.61 -17.73
CA LEU A 626 1.44 -0.59 -17.80
C LEU A 626 0.93 -2.04 -17.87
N VAL A 627 -0.01 -2.36 -17.00
CA VAL A 627 -0.66 -3.68 -16.90
C VAL A 627 -2.14 -3.51 -17.24
N ALA A 628 -2.60 -4.20 -18.28
CA ALA A 628 -3.99 -4.19 -18.72
C ALA A 628 -4.58 -5.62 -18.68
N ASN A 629 -4.77 -6.14 -17.48
CA ASN A 629 -5.22 -7.51 -17.26
C ASN A 629 -6.51 -7.86 -18.03
N VAL A 630 -6.62 -9.11 -18.46
CA VAL A 630 -7.87 -9.67 -18.97
C VAL A 630 -8.78 -9.97 -17.78
N ILE A 631 -9.88 -9.26 -17.68
CA ILE A 631 -10.83 -9.29 -16.53
C ILE A 631 -12.24 -9.66 -16.94
N GLU A 632 -12.40 -10.23 -18.14
CA GLU A 632 -13.66 -10.66 -18.69
C GLU A 632 -13.56 -12.09 -19.19
N PRO A 633 -14.57 -12.95 -18.89
CA PRO A 633 -14.53 -14.36 -19.27
C PRO A 633 -14.57 -14.52 -20.79
N GLY A 634 -13.79 -15.47 -21.30
CA GLY A 634 -13.78 -15.86 -22.72
C GLY A 634 -13.24 -14.82 -23.69
N ALA A 635 -12.60 -13.76 -23.20
CA ALA A 635 -12.07 -12.68 -24.03
C ALA A 635 -11.03 -13.20 -25.04
N LYS A 636 -11.14 -12.74 -26.29
CA LYS A 636 -10.19 -13.00 -27.39
C LYS A 636 -9.39 -11.76 -27.76
N THR A 637 -9.88 -10.60 -27.37
CA THR A 637 -9.21 -9.31 -27.50
C THR A 637 -9.30 -8.54 -26.20
N LYS A 638 -8.39 -7.58 -25.99
CA LYS A 638 -8.40 -6.63 -24.88
C LYS A 638 -8.29 -5.22 -25.44
N HIS A 639 -9.22 -4.36 -25.06
CA HIS A 639 -9.10 -2.92 -25.27
C HIS A 639 -8.21 -2.35 -24.18
N VAL A 640 -7.22 -1.56 -24.57
CA VAL A 640 -6.23 -0.95 -23.66
C VAL A 640 -6.15 0.54 -23.93
N TYR A 641 -6.22 1.35 -22.88
CA TYR A 641 -5.91 2.76 -22.95
C TYR A 641 -4.41 2.96 -22.72
N LEU A 642 -3.74 3.64 -23.61
CA LEU A 642 -2.34 4.05 -23.49
C LEU A 642 -2.29 5.53 -23.09
N PRO A 643 -1.89 5.87 -21.85
CA PRO A 643 -1.87 7.26 -21.37
C PRO A 643 -1.07 8.20 -22.25
N ALA A 644 -1.54 9.44 -22.36
CA ALA A 644 -0.94 10.49 -23.17
C ALA A 644 0.42 10.96 -22.60
N GLY A 645 1.19 11.65 -23.42
CA GLY A 645 2.44 12.31 -23.03
C GLY A 645 3.70 11.48 -23.22
N CYS A 646 3.61 10.21 -23.61
CA CYS A 646 4.76 9.35 -23.93
C CYS A 646 4.37 8.27 -24.92
N LYS A 647 5.38 7.52 -25.40
CA LYS A 647 5.16 6.32 -26.22
C LYS A 647 5.15 5.08 -25.34
N TRP A 648 4.47 4.03 -25.85
CA TRP A 648 4.33 2.75 -25.22
C TRP A 648 4.79 1.61 -26.13
N TYR A 649 5.44 0.61 -25.55
CA TYR A 649 6.04 -0.52 -26.26
C TYR A 649 5.41 -1.82 -25.76
N ASP A 650 4.73 -2.56 -26.67
CA ASP A 650 4.07 -3.81 -26.35
C ASP A 650 5.10 -4.91 -26.03
N TRP A 651 5.11 -5.37 -24.79
CA TRP A 651 6.01 -6.42 -24.33
C TRP A 651 5.83 -7.73 -25.11
N ASN A 652 4.60 -8.03 -25.50
CA ASN A 652 4.25 -9.30 -26.13
C ASN A 652 4.39 -9.29 -27.66
N ASP A 653 4.42 -8.10 -28.32
CA ASP A 653 4.56 -7.96 -29.78
C ASP A 653 5.92 -7.34 -30.16
N SER A 654 7.02 -7.99 -29.71
CA SER A 654 8.38 -7.58 -30.08
C SER A 654 8.62 -6.07 -29.91
N PHE A 655 8.12 -5.52 -28.83
CA PHE A 655 8.21 -4.10 -28.49
C PHE A 655 7.66 -3.18 -29.58
N ARG A 656 6.56 -3.57 -30.22
CA ARG A 656 5.84 -2.68 -31.13
C ARG A 656 5.48 -1.39 -30.43
N CYS A 657 5.79 -0.26 -31.06
CA CYS A 657 5.61 1.08 -30.54
C CYS A 657 4.23 1.64 -30.87
N TYR A 658 3.60 2.25 -29.89
CA TYR A 658 2.35 2.99 -30.00
C TYR A 658 2.52 4.40 -29.45
N GLU A 659 1.85 5.38 -30.04
CA GLU A 659 1.71 6.71 -29.43
C GLU A 659 0.77 6.63 -28.23
N GLY A 660 0.99 7.45 -27.21
CA GLY A 660 0.03 7.59 -26.09
C GLY A 660 -1.20 8.41 -26.46
N GLY A 661 -2.17 8.50 -25.55
CA GLY A 661 -3.43 9.22 -25.73
C GLY A 661 -4.44 8.51 -26.63
N GLN A 662 -4.40 7.17 -26.72
CA GLN A 662 -5.28 6.39 -27.57
C GLN A 662 -5.70 5.06 -26.96
N HIS A 663 -6.83 4.54 -27.44
CA HIS A 663 -7.22 3.16 -27.21
C HIS A 663 -6.70 2.27 -28.33
N ILE A 664 -6.20 1.10 -27.97
CA ILE A 664 -5.82 0.05 -28.90
C ILE A 664 -6.56 -1.24 -28.56
N GLU A 665 -6.67 -2.14 -29.54
CA GLU A 665 -7.17 -3.49 -29.34
C GLU A 665 -6.06 -4.49 -29.65
N ILE A 666 -5.80 -5.41 -28.72
CA ILE A 666 -4.80 -6.46 -28.90
C ILE A 666 -5.43 -7.84 -28.77
N PRO A 667 -4.96 -8.85 -29.51
CA PRO A 667 -5.40 -10.22 -29.34
C PRO A 667 -4.86 -10.81 -28.04
N VAL A 668 -5.67 -11.63 -27.36
CA VAL A 668 -5.28 -12.29 -26.12
C VAL A 668 -5.61 -13.79 -26.15
N THR A 669 -4.77 -14.56 -25.48
CA THR A 669 -4.92 -16.00 -25.22
C THR A 669 -4.77 -16.24 -23.72
N MET A 670 -4.97 -17.47 -23.26
CA MET A 670 -4.75 -17.83 -21.85
C MET A 670 -3.34 -17.53 -21.33
N SER A 671 -2.34 -17.53 -22.20
CA SER A 671 -0.95 -17.21 -21.85
C SER A 671 -0.64 -15.71 -21.87
N THR A 672 -1.51 -14.88 -22.44
CA THR A 672 -1.23 -13.45 -22.64
C THR A 672 -1.47 -12.66 -21.35
N ILE A 673 -0.45 -11.97 -20.91
CA ILE A 673 -0.54 -10.90 -19.89
C ILE A 673 -0.26 -9.59 -20.63
N PRO A 674 -1.27 -8.74 -20.91
CA PRO A 674 -1.06 -7.50 -21.64
C PRO A 674 -0.19 -6.52 -20.84
N LEU A 675 1.02 -6.27 -21.32
CA LEU A 675 2.02 -5.39 -20.71
C LEU A 675 2.58 -4.43 -21.73
N PHE A 676 2.72 -3.17 -21.31
CA PHE A 676 3.34 -2.13 -22.13
C PHE A 676 4.41 -1.40 -21.33
N ILE A 677 5.55 -1.16 -21.98
CA ILE A 677 6.68 -0.44 -21.37
C ILE A 677 6.63 1.01 -21.81
N ARG A 678 6.78 1.92 -20.85
CA ARG A 678 6.83 3.36 -21.08
C ARG A 678 8.13 3.77 -21.78
N GLU A 679 8.08 4.77 -22.66
CA GLU A 679 9.28 5.43 -23.21
C GLU A 679 10.15 6.00 -22.07
N GLY A 680 11.45 5.82 -22.16
CA GLY A 680 12.40 6.19 -21.10
C GLY A 680 12.55 5.14 -19.99
N ALA A 681 11.87 4.01 -20.05
CA ALA A 681 11.91 2.99 -18.99
C ALA A 681 13.29 2.34 -18.81
N ILE A 682 13.59 2.02 -17.54
CA ILE A 682 14.71 1.16 -17.12
C ILE A 682 14.11 0.10 -16.19
N ILE A 683 14.04 -1.15 -16.65
CA ILE A 683 13.41 -2.26 -15.92
C ILE A 683 14.46 -3.32 -15.60
N PRO A 684 14.96 -3.36 -14.35
CA PRO A 684 15.86 -4.42 -13.93
C PRO A 684 15.09 -5.71 -13.60
N MET A 685 15.60 -6.83 -14.08
CA MET A 685 15.06 -8.18 -13.87
C MET A 685 16.18 -9.14 -13.47
N ALA A 686 15.84 -10.21 -12.75
CA ALA A 686 16.76 -11.31 -12.47
C ALA A 686 16.72 -12.31 -13.64
N ASP A 687 17.87 -12.59 -14.24
CA ASP A 687 17.99 -13.53 -15.36
C ASP A 687 18.40 -14.96 -14.88
N ASN A 688 18.87 -15.07 -13.65
CA ASN A 688 19.18 -16.37 -13.00
C ASN A 688 17.96 -17.08 -12.38
N GLN A 689 16.75 -16.59 -12.61
CA GLN A 689 15.48 -17.16 -12.16
C GLN A 689 15.50 -17.55 -10.67
N PRO A 690 15.38 -16.58 -9.73
CA PRO A 690 15.22 -16.91 -8.31
C PRO A 690 13.98 -17.78 -8.06
N MET A 691 14.08 -18.72 -7.14
CA MET A 691 12.98 -19.57 -6.67
C MET A 691 12.57 -19.22 -5.23
N ASN A 692 13.33 -18.34 -4.58
CA ASN A 692 13.03 -17.78 -3.27
C ASN A 692 13.58 -16.33 -3.22
N MET A 693 12.72 -15.36 -2.88
CA MET A 693 13.11 -13.93 -2.92
C MET A 693 14.10 -13.54 -1.82
N ALA A 694 14.07 -14.24 -0.69
CA ALA A 694 14.94 -13.93 0.45
C ALA A 694 16.29 -14.64 0.40
N ARG A 695 16.36 -15.82 -0.25
CA ARG A 695 17.54 -16.70 -0.22
C ARG A 695 18.36 -16.66 -1.49
N ASP A 696 17.69 -16.47 -2.63
CA ASP A 696 18.37 -16.54 -3.92
C ASP A 696 18.87 -15.15 -4.32
N ALA A 697 20.17 -14.99 -4.35
CA ALA A 697 20.76 -13.74 -4.82
C ALA A 697 20.55 -13.54 -6.33
N VAL A 698 20.38 -12.29 -6.74
CA VAL A 698 20.37 -11.91 -8.15
C VAL A 698 21.80 -11.87 -8.66
N THR A 699 22.22 -12.93 -9.35
CA THR A 699 23.59 -13.05 -9.89
C THR A 699 23.72 -12.65 -11.35
N ALA A 700 22.60 -12.68 -12.09
CA ALA A 700 22.52 -12.22 -13.47
C ALA A 700 21.44 -11.16 -13.58
N LEU A 701 21.83 -9.93 -13.91
CA LEU A 701 20.93 -8.79 -14.06
C LEU A 701 20.57 -8.60 -15.53
N HIS A 702 19.27 -8.56 -15.85
CA HIS A 702 18.76 -8.19 -17.15
C HIS A 702 18.07 -6.83 -17.06
N LEU A 703 18.53 -5.86 -17.86
CA LEU A 703 17.96 -4.53 -17.94
C LEU A 703 17.23 -4.37 -19.28
N ILE A 704 15.91 -4.21 -19.24
CA ILE A 704 15.18 -3.72 -20.41
C ILE A 704 15.21 -2.19 -20.37
N VAL A 705 15.73 -1.56 -21.42
CA VAL A 705 15.82 -0.10 -21.50
C VAL A 705 15.18 0.43 -22.78
N VAL A 706 14.42 1.49 -22.64
CA VAL A 706 13.74 2.17 -23.76
C VAL A 706 14.29 3.58 -23.87
N PRO A 707 15.18 3.86 -24.82
CA PRO A 707 15.70 5.22 -25.03
C PRO A 707 14.59 6.20 -25.37
N GLY A 708 14.69 7.42 -24.86
CA GLY A 708 13.72 8.49 -25.09
C GLY A 708 14.13 9.76 -24.38
N GLU A 709 13.50 10.06 -23.28
CA GLU A 709 13.90 11.16 -22.39
C GLU A 709 15.03 10.71 -21.45
N ASP A 710 15.80 11.68 -20.98
CA ASP A 710 16.80 11.43 -19.94
C ASP A 710 16.11 10.92 -18.68
N ARG A 711 16.56 9.78 -18.18
CA ARG A 711 15.95 9.08 -17.05
C ARG A 711 16.99 8.61 -16.03
N THR A 712 16.55 8.62 -14.78
CA THR A 712 17.31 8.01 -13.68
C THR A 712 16.43 6.96 -12.99
N TYR A 713 17.00 5.80 -12.75
CA TYR A 713 16.42 4.71 -11.96
C TYR A 713 17.32 4.39 -10.78
N THR A 714 16.76 4.15 -9.61
CA THR A 714 17.48 3.68 -8.44
C THR A 714 17.19 2.20 -8.23
N LEU A 715 18.16 1.36 -8.50
CA LEU A 715 18.12 -0.06 -8.16
C LEU A 715 18.61 -0.20 -6.71
N TYR A 716 17.72 -0.68 -5.84
CA TYR A 716 17.99 -0.87 -4.42
C TYR A 716 18.16 -2.34 -4.09
N ASP A 717 19.11 -2.66 -3.22
CA ASP A 717 19.33 -3.99 -2.68
C ASP A 717 19.89 -3.96 -1.24
N ASP A 718 19.52 -4.96 -0.44
CA ASP A 718 20.00 -5.26 0.89
C ASP A 718 19.84 -6.78 1.16
N ASP A 719 20.07 -7.23 2.37
CA ASP A 719 19.88 -8.65 2.71
C ASP A 719 18.45 -9.15 2.66
N GLY A 720 17.46 -8.22 2.71
CA GLY A 720 16.04 -8.53 2.63
C GLY A 720 15.44 -9.24 3.85
N VAL A 721 16.18 -9.43 4.93
CA VAL A 721 15.76 -10.19 6.13
C VAL A 721 16.03 -9.47 7.44
N SER A 722 17.03 -8.61 7.51
CA SER A 722 17.41 -7.87 8.73
C SER A 722 17.07 -6.38 8.64
N ASN A 723 17.20 -5.68 9.78
CA ASN A 723 17.10 -4.23 9.87
C ASN A 723 18.44 -3.51 9.64
N ASP A 724 19.44 -4.18 9.13
CA ASP A 724 20.78 -3.59 8.88
C ASP A 724 20.74 -2.44 7.88
N TYR A 725 19.74 -2.40 6.98
CA TYR A 725 19.52 -1.26 6.09
C TYR A 725 19.36 0.07 6.87
N ARG A 726 18.77 0.05 8.07
CA ARG A 726 18.64 1.22 8.96
C ARG A 726 19.99 1.69 9.51
N LYS A 727 20.98 0.79 9.55
CA LYS A 727 22.38 1.06 9.93
C LYS A 727 23.23 1.48 8.73
N GLY A 728 22.61 1.64 7.54
CA GLY A 728 23.29 2.00 6.30
C GLY A 728 23.86 0.82 5.51
N ILE A 729 23.56 -0.44 5.88
CA ILE A 729 24.00 -1.64 5.16
C ILE A 729 23.00 -1.95 4.03
N PHE A 730 23.13 -1.22 2.95
CA PHE A 730 22.36 -1.40 1.71
C PHE A 730 23.25 -1.07 0.51
N ARG A 731 22.78 -1.35 -0.69
CA ARG A 731 23.35 -0.90 -1.95
C ARG A 731 22.30 -0.16 -2.78
N LYS A 732 22.68 1.01 -3.30
CA LYS A 732 21.93 1.70 -4.33
C LYS A 732 22.78 1.82 -5.57
N THR A 733 22.26 1.34 -6.69
CA THR A 733 22.89 1.56 -7.99
C THR A 733 22.00 2.54 -8.76
N ARG A 734 22.51 3.74 -8.95
CA ARG A 734 21.89 4.74 -9.79
C ARG A 734 22.19 4.42 -11.25
N ILE A 735 21.15 4.12 -12.02
CA ILE A 735 21.25 3.86 -13.46
C ILE A 735 20.67 5.09 -14.15
N GLN A 736 21.53 5.82 -14.88
CA GLN A 736 21.14 7.03 -15.58
C GLN A 736 21.27 6.81 -17.09
N MET A 737 20.17 6.96 -17.82
CA MET A 737 20.11 6.88 -19.27
C MET A 737 19.94 8.29 -19.83
N SER A 738 20.74 8.64 -20.86
CA SER A 738 20.67 9.94 -21.52
C SER A 738 21.07 9.84 -23.00
N GLY A 739 20.61 10.81 -23.78
CA GLY A 739 20.91 10.95 -25.21
C GLY A 739 19.98 10.14 -26.14
N LYS A 740 20.04 10.45 -27.46
CA LYS A 740 19.15 9.87 -28.48
C LYS A 740 19.89 9.10 -29.56
N ASN A 741 20.91 9.70 -30.16
CA ASN A 741 21.73 9.07 -31.20
C ASN A 741 22.97 8.37 -30.61
N VAL A 742 23.53 8.97 -29.58
CA VAL A 742 24.48 8.32 -28.69
C VAL A 742 23.79 8.18 -27.36
N VAL A 743 23.41 6.94 -26.99
CA VAL A 743 22.75 6.64 -25.73
C VAL A 743 23.79 6.22 -24.71
N ASN A 744 23.88 6.95 -23.61
CA ASN A 744 24.72 6.62 -22.48
C ASN A 744 23.89 6.04 -21.35
N ILE A 745 24.31 4.92 -20.79
CA ILE A 745 23.76 4.30 -19.59
C ILE A 745 24.87 4.24 -18.55
N SER A 746 24.82 5.12 -17.56
CA SER A 746 25.81 5.21 -16.50
C SER A 746 25.32 4.48 -15.25
N PHE A 747 26.19 3.69 -14.64
CA PHE A 747 25.96 2.97 -13.40
C PHE A 747 26.86 3.58 -12.33
N THR A 748 26.26 4.08 -11.24
CA THR A 748 27.00 4.62 -10.09
C THR A 748 26.41 3.99 -8.83
N SER A 749 27.27 3.38 -8.01
CA SER A 749 26.83 2.63 -6.83
C SER A 749 27.28 3.26 -5.53
N GLU A 750 26.44 3.20 -4.51
CA GLU A 750 26.70 3.62 -3.13
C GLU A 750 26.23 2.58 -2.12
N GLY A 751 26.85 2.59 -0.95
CA GLY A 751 26.54 1.72 0.18
C GLY A 751 27.44 0.49 0.27
N PRO A 752 27.60 -0.07 1.49
CA PRO A 752 28.53 -1.16 1.78
C PRO A 752 27.99 -2.57 1.47
N TYR A 753 26.70 -2.73 1.16
CA TYR A 753 26.14 -4.06 0.88
C TYR A 753 26.77 -4.65 -0.38
N PRO A 754 27.20 -5.94 -0.35
CA PRO A 754 27.91 -6.56 -1.47
C PRO A 754 27.07 -6.58 -2.76
N ASP A 755 27.73 -6.38 -3.89
CA ASP A 755 27.14 -6.56 -5.21
C ASP A 755 27.16 -8.06 -5.59
N SER A 756 26.00 -8.69 -5.60
CA SER A 756 25.83 -10.10 -5.96
C SER A 756 25.82 -10.33 -7.48
N VAL A 757 25.61 -9.27 -8.28
CA VAL A 757 25.48 -9.39 -9.74
C VAL A 757 26.83 -9.72 -10.37
N GLU A 758 26.95 -10.85 -11.04
CA GLU A 758 28.14 -11.30 -11.77
C GLU A 758 28.09 -10.89 -13.25
N THR A 759 26.91 -10.91 -13.86
CA THR A 759 26.73 -10.59 -15.28
C THR A 759 25.60 -9.61 -15.50
N VAL A 760 25.73 -8.78 -16.51
CA VAL A 760 24.70 -7.81 -16.90
C VAL A 760 24.36 -8.03 -18.38
N THR A 761 23.06 -8.15 -18.65
CA THR A 761 22.50 -8.12 -20.00
C THR A 761 21.65 -6.87 -20.15
N VAL A 762 21.95 -6.03 -21.11
CA VAL A 762 21.12 -4.86 -21.48
C VAL A 762 20.38 -5.18 -22.75
N GLU A 763 19.03 -5.21 -22.69
CA GLU A 763 18.13 -5.28 -23.86
C GLU A 763 17.62 -3.87 -24.15
N MET A 764 18.31 -3.18 -25.07
CA MET A 764 17.95 -1.81 -25.46
C MET A 764 16.99 -1.84 -26.64
N ILE A 765 15.79 -1.32 -26.45
CA ILE A 765 14.79 -1.20 -27.52
C ILE A 765 15.18 -0.04 -28.43
N CYS A 766 15.49 -0.32 -29.67
CA CYS A 766 16.00 0.68 -30.61
C CYS A 766 15.27 0.71 -31.94
N LYS A 767 14.06 0.11 -32.01
CA LYS A 767 13.24 0.03 -33.22
C LYS A 767 14.01 -0.68 -34.35
N GLU A 768 14.11 -0.05 -35.51
CA GLU A 768 14.79 -0.59 -36.71
C GLU A 768 16.25 -0.10 -36.85
N ARG A 769 16.78 0.56 -35.82
CA ARG A 769 18.14 1.11 -35.83
C ARG A 769 19.14 0.14 -35.24
N CYS A 770 20.05 -0.39 -36.06
CA CYS A 770 21.20 -1.16 -35.54
C CYS A 770 22.29 -0.18 -35.08
N PRO A 771 22.89 -0.38 -33.88
CA PRO A 771 24.05 0.41 -33.47
C PRO A 771 25.23 0.23 -34.44
N LEU A 772 26.05 1.26 -34.53
CA LEU A 772 27.34 1.21 -35.24
C LEU A 772 28.44 0.74 -34.29
N ARG A 773 28.35 1.07 -33.02
CA ARG A 773 29.33 0.80 -32.01
C ARG A 773 28.70 0.72 -30.61
N VAL A 774 29.24 -0.14 -29.78
CA VAL A 774 28.90 -0.27 -28.37
C VAL A 774 30.20 -0.27 -27.57
N ASP A 775 30.31 0.64 -26.59
CA ASP A 775 31.49 0.79 -25.76
C ASP A 775 31.13 0.61 -24.28
N LEU A 776 31.93 -0.11 -23.54
CA LEU A 776 31.84 -0.27 -22.08
C LEU A 776 33.04 0.46 -21.45
N GLY A 777 32.84 1.67 -20.95
CA GLY A 777 33.92 2.57 -20.59
C GLY A 777 34.77 2.91 -21.80
N GLU A 778 36.07 2.59 -21.74
CA GLU A 778 37.00 2.80 -22.85
C GLU A 778 37.07 1.60 -23.82
N GLU A 779 36.45 0.49 -23.50
CA GLU A 779 36.54 -0.76 -24.27
C GLU A 779 35.39 -0.85 -25.28
N SER A 780 35.74 -1.03 -26.56
CA SER A 780 34.76 -1.30 -27.63
C SER A 780 34.40 -2.78 -27.63
N LEU A 781 33.08 -3.08 -27.46
CA LEU A 781 32.57 -4.43 -27.42
C LEU A 781 32.46 -5.04 -28.82
N GLU A 782 32.73 -6.35 -28.93
CA GLU A 782 32.63 -7.10 -30.17
C GLU A 782 31.18 -7.19 -30.64
N HIS A 783 30.98 -6.96 -31.94
CA HIS A 783 29.71 -7.14 -32.62
C HIS A 783 29.56 -8.54 -33.18
N PHE A 784 28.54 -9.26 -32.76
CA PHE A 784 28.21 -10.57 -33.28
C PHE A 784 27.02 -10.52 -34.23
N LEU A 785 27.18 -11.07 -35.42
CA LEU A 785 26.12 -11.23 -36.41
C LEU A 785 25.28 -12.50 -36.19
N ASN A 786 25.72 -13.38 -35.29
CA ASN A 786 25.09 -14.66 -35.03
C ASN A 786 24.78 -14.79 -33.53
N ARG A 787 23.52 -14.99 -33.19
CA ARG A 787 23.02 -15.07 -31.81
C ARG A 787 23.73 -16.18 -30.99
N ARG A 788 23.95 -17.39 -31.56
CA ARG A 788 24.60 -18.48 -30.83
C ARG A 788 26.05 -18.14 -30.48
N LYS A 789 26.77 -17.46 -31.39
CA LYS A 789 28.15 -17.01 -31.11
C LYS A 789 28.17 -15.93 -30.03
N PHE A 790 27.20 -14.98 -30.06
CA PHE A 790 27.04 -13.98 -29.03
C PHE A 790 26.77 -14.61 -27.65
N GLU A 791 25.83 -15.53 -27.57
CA GLU A 791 25.48 -16.22 -26.33
C GLU A 791 26.66 -17.04 -25.77
N ALA A 792 27.47 -17.61 -26.63
CA ALA A 792 28.68 -18.39 -26.24
C ALA A 792 29.87 -17.52 -25.85
N ALA A 793 29.93 -16.26 -26.27
CA ALA A 793 31.09 -15.38 -26.05
C ALA A 793 31.15 -14.78 -24.64
N GLY A 794 30.02 -14.69 -23.92
CA GLY A 794 29.94 -14.13 -22.58
C GLY A 794 30.20 -12.61 -22.49
N LYS A 795 30.62 -11.95 -23.62
CA LYS A 795 30.83 -10.52 -23.71
C LYS A 795 30.70 -10.05 -25.14
N GLY A 796 29.97 -8.95 -25.37
CA GLY A 796 29.76 -8.36 -26.70
C GLY A 796 28.34 -7.87 -26.89
N TRP A 797 27.96 -7.65 -28.16
CA TRP A 797 26.61 -7.24 -28.49
C TRP A 797 26.09 -7.88 -29.78
N TYR A 798 24.77 -7.99 -29.86
CA TYR A 798 24.03 -8.56 -30.97
C TYR A 798 22.75 -7.74 -31.22
N TYR A 799 22.50 -7.37 -32.48
CA TYR A 799 21.23 -6.73 -32.87
C TYR A 799 20.19 -7.75 -33.29
N SER A 800 19.06 -7.78 -32.61
CA SER A 800 17.93 -8.67 -32.90
C SER A 800 16.87 -7.93 -33.71
N MET A 801 16.79 -8.21 -35.01
CA MET A 801 15.75 -7.66 -35.87
C MET A 801 14.35 -8.08 -35.43
N THR A 802 14.17 -9.31 -34.95
CA THR A 802 12.89 -9.83 -34.51
C THR A 802 12.40 -9.18 -33.21
N LYS A 803 13.31 -8.85 -32.29
CA LYS A 803 12.98 -8.12 -31.05
C LYS A 803 13.07 -6.60 -31.21
N ARG A 804 13.59 -6.09 -32.33
CA ARG A 804 13.87 -4.66 -32.52
C ARG A 804 14.72 -4.05 -31.39
N ALA A 805 15.67 -4.83 -30.90
CA ALA A 805 16.48 -4.51 -29.73
C ALA A 805 17.94 -4.90 -29.94
N VAL A 806 18.83 -4.19 -29.26
CA VAL A 806 20.23 -4.56 -29.09
C VAL A 806 20.35 -5.34 -27.79
N LEU A 807 20.93 -6.52 -27.85
CA LEU A 807 21.34 -7.30 -26.70
C LEU A 807 22.84 -7.04 -26.46
N ILE A 808 23.17 -6.57 -25.26
CA ILE A 808 24.56 -6.29 -24.85
C ILE A 808 24.81 -7.09 -23.58
N HIS A 809 25.82 -7.97 -23.60
CA HIS A 809 26.14 -8.83 -22.47
C HIS A 809 27.59 -8.62 -22.05
N TYR A 810 27.83 -8.51 -20.74
CA TYR A 810 29.18 -8.34 -20.16
C TYR A 810 29.25 -8.79 -18.71
N PRO A 811 30.45 -9.24 -18.25
CA PRO A 811 30.71 -9.45 -16.83
C PRO A 811 30.61 -8.12 -16.07
N ASN A 812 29.95 -8.11 -14.91
CA ASN A 812 29.82 -6.91 -14.09
C ASN A 812 31.19 -6.45 -13.57
N PRO A 813 31.66 -5.24 -13.94
CA PRO A 813 32.98 -4.76 -13.52
C PRO A 813 33.05 -4.39 -12.02
N LYS A 814 31.95 -4.45 -11.28
CA LYS A 814 31.84 -4.10 -9.83
C LYS A 814 32.38 -2.70 -9.51
N LYS A 815 32.23 -1.77 -10.43
CA LYS A 815 32.65 -0.36 -10.30
C LYS A 815 31.75 0.53 -11.14
N ASP A 816 31.82 1.80 -10.89
CA ASP A 816 31.13 2.79 -11.72
C ASP A 816 31.59 2.68 -13.18
N ILE A 817 30.63 2.62 -14.09
CA ILE A 817 30.89 2.38 -15.52
C ILE A 817 29.79 3.06 -16.37
N THR A 818 30.14 3.42 -17.60
CA THR A 818 29.19 3.91 -18.60
C THR A 818 29.19 2.96 -19.79
N LEU A 819 28.02 2.51 -20.20
CA LEU A 819 27.75 1.83 -21.45
C LEU A 819 27.29 2.87 -22.46
N THR A 820 28.00 2.98 -23.59
CA THR A 820 27.70 3.92 -24.68
C THR A 820 27.29 3.15 -25.93
N VAL A 821 26.08 3.44 -26.45
CA VAL A 821 25.54 2.83 -27.68
C VAL A 821 25.39 3.92 -28.74
N SER A 822 26.18 3.83 -29.81
CA SER A 822 26.23 4.83 -30.88
C SER A 822 25.49 4.33 -32.14
N PHE A 823 24.51 5.09 -32.59
CA PHE A 823 23.67 4.80 -33.76
C PHE A 823 24.05 5.59 -35.02
N GLU A 824 24.91 6.63 -34.89
CA GLU A 824 25.37 7.46 -36.01
C GLU A 824 26.87 7.28 -36.21
N ALA A 825 27.30 7.38 -37.46
CA ALA A 825 28.72 7.49 -37.77
C ALA A 825 29.29 8.76 -37.09
N LEU A 826 30.44 8.66 -36.48
CA LEU A 826 31.20 9.83 -36.05
C LEU A 826 31.30 10.76 -37.24
N ASP A 827 30.84 11.99 -37.11
CA ASP A 827 31.01 13.03 -38.14
C ASP A 827 32.49 13.45 -38.15
N LEU A 828 33.31 12.61 -38.78
CA LEU A 828 34.75 12.85 -38.92
C LEU A 828 35.08 13.99 -39.90
N ILE A 829 34.06 14.53 -40.58
CA ILE A 829 34.29 15.49 -41.68
C ILE A 829 33.33 16.69 -41.59
N GLY A 830 32.47 16.81 -40.61
CA GLY A 830 31.51 17.93 -40.48
C GLY A 830 30.47 18.02 -41.61
N MET A 831 30.19 16.91 -42.31
CA MET A 831 29.28 16.86 -43.45
C MET A 831 27.82 16.50 -43.15
N ASN A 832 27.44 16.19 -41.90
CA ASN A 832 26.04 15.93 -41.54
C ASN A 832 25.41 17.14 -40.85
N LYS A 833 25.32 18.25 -41.55
CA LYS A 833 24.41 19.35 -41.23
C LYS A 833 23.30 19.38 -42.28
N SER A 834 22.26 18.62 -42.05
CA SER A 834 20.96 18.88 -42.69
C SER A 834 19.86 18.21 -41.90
#